data_59fb86c4e4252ab920686a26c9be6a1c
#
_entry.id   59fb86c4e4252ab920686a26c9be6a1c
#
_cell.length_a   1.000
_cell.length_b   1.000
_cell.length_c   1.000
_cell.angle_alpha   90.00
_cell.angle_beta   90.00
_cell.angle_gamma   90.00
#
_symmetry.space_group_name_H-M   'P 1'
#
loop_
_entity.id
_entity.type
_entity.pdbx_description
1 polymer ?
#
loop_
_entity_poly.entity_id
_entity_poly.type
_entity_poly.pdbx_seq_one_letter_code
_entity_poly.pdbx_strand_id
1 'polypeptide(L)'
;MNTWKENLEETKQHYINWWNHRGIVLNMWEHFQEGVKPHADIPVPPPYKDLNQRWFDPEWRAQYLDWYVAHSSLKADMLPVANTQLGPGSLAAILGGVFEGGEDTIWIHPRPVVDGNAVDEITFDPQHPNYLLHKELLKACKRKAQGHYYVGMPDLMEGLDVLAALKGTDKVLLDTVMQPEVLEQQMQQINDIYFQVFDELYDIIREGDEMAFCYFSSWAPGKMSKLQSDISTMISIDDYRRFVQPFIREQCQKIDYTLYHLDGVGAMHHLDALLEIEELNAIQWTPGVGEPQGGSPKWYDLYKKILSHGKSIMACWVTLDELRPLLDNIGGDGVHLEMDFHNEREVEQALRIVEEYQSKDDADREVEEIIRIVEKDFSNGAKTEKKGKRAFWDADTVCLLDGGMGTMIQQYQLREEDFLGARFANHPKELKGCNDVLSLTAPFVIRDIHRKYLDAGADLIETNTFNAQRISLSDYGLQDYCRDINLAAARLARQCADEFSTQDRPRYVIGSIGPTNKTSSVATSGNLLDKNDLLNAYKEQMTALVEGGVDALLIETIFDVENARLAVEAAQETAPELPVMLSFSVSTPDGHNMLGQNILNFLDSLSSFPQLYSVGINCTADVKAMTPLIKELARFGKRVSLYPNAGLPDGNGHYSKTPESLVADLWPLLEGHNLSIIGGCCGTTDAHIRLIGQAIEPVKGLRLSALDYTSSGTGEVRKLKNLLSQEGSSSVKLPLNPSSSVEQPTAAERLFQAILNGKSDEAAAATNEAIKESITPQDLINGQMIRAMSEVGQRFQDGKAFVPQLLMAGRAMKAALELLKPLLSGTSSTSLGKVVIGTVKGDLHDIGKNLVASMLEGCGFDVVNIGIDVSADTFIEAVKKNQPDILCMSALLTTTMGYMKEVIDALEKAGIRNQVKVMVGGAPVTQGFADEIGADGYSDNANSAVTVAKQLLGKL
;
A
#
# COMPACT_ATOMS: atom_id res chain seq x y z
N MET A 1 26.29 -22.94 27.21
CA MET A 1 26.20 -21.69 27.97
C MET A 1 25.62 -21.94 29.36
N ASN A 2 26.06 -21.20 30.39
CA ASN A 2 25.38 -21.20 31.71
C ASN A 2 24.41 -19.98 31.73
N THR A 3 23.41 -20.05 30.87
CA THR A 3 22.56 -18.91 30.56
C THR A 3 21.56 -18.56 31.67
N TRP A 4 21.15 -17.29 31.73
CA TRP A 4 20.02 -16.84 32.57
C TRP A 4 18.64 -17.22 32.03
N LYS A 5 18.54 -17.63 30.78
CA LYS A 5 17.28 -18.09 30.16
C LYS A 5 17.05 -19.58 30.42
N GLU A 6 15.98 -19.87 31.17
CA GLU A 6 15.67 -21.25 31.61
C GLU A 6 15.29 -22.18 30.46
N ASN A 7 14.54 -21.68 29.46
CA ASN A 7 14.07 -22.46 28.29
C ASN A 7 14.90 -22.18 27.02
N LEU A 8 16.23 -21.94 27.14
CA LEU A 8 17.06 -21.55 25.97
C LEU A 8 17.02 -22.58 24.84
N GLU A 9 17.07 -23.87 25.14
CA GLU A 9 17.10 -24.91 24.08
C GLU A 9 15.76 -25.02 23.35
N GLU A 10 14.64 -24.82 24.02
CA GLU A 10 13.33 -24.70 23.42
C GLU A 10 13.25 -23.47 22.50
N THR A 11 13.67 -22.31 22.98
CA THR A 11 13.74 -21.07 22.19
C THR A 11 14.59 -21.26 20.94
N LYS A 12 15.79 -21.86 21.05
CA LYS A 12 16.63 -22.19 19.90
C LYS A 12 15.91 -23.06 18.88
N GLN A 13 15.15 -24.07 19.37
CA GLN A 13 14.37 -24.93 18.48
C GLN A 13 13.28 -24.16 17.74
N HIS A 14 12.62 -23.16 18.40
CA HIS A 14 11.65 -22.29 17.74
C HIS A 14 12.33 -21.47 16.63
N TYR A 15 13.52 -20.90 16.87
CA TYR A 15 14.28 -20.19 15.84
C TYR A 15 14.72 -21.12 14.70
N ILE A 16 15.19 -22.32 14.97
CA ILE A 16 15.56 -23.33 13.95
C ILE A 16 14.33 -23.65 13.11
N ASN A 17 13.18 -23.88 13.71
CA ASN A 17 11.94 -24.14 13.00
C ASN A 17 11.57 -22.94 12.10
N TRP A 18 11.61 -21.74 12.65
CA TRP A 18 11.32 -20.51 11.91
C TRP A 18 12.24 -20.28 10.71
N TRP A 19 13.56 -20.50 10.86
CA TRP A 19 14.50 -20.46 9.75
C TRP A 19 14.20 -21.51 8.67
N ASN A 20 13.54 -22.60 9.04
CA ASN A 20 13.07 -23.65 8.12
C ASN A 20 11.58 -23.44 7.72
N HIS A 21 11.05 -22.23 7.84
CA HIS A 21 9.70 -21.85 7.46
C HIS A 21 8.59 -22.60 8.23
N ARG A 22 8.82 -22.93 9.49
CA ARG A 22 7.90 -23.66 10.37
C ARG A 22 7.76 -22.98 11.72
N GLY A 23 6.60 -23.14 12.33
CA GLY A 23 6.33 -22.71 13.69
C GLY A 23 6.46 -21.22 13.95
N ILE A 24 6.25 -20.84 15.19
CA ILE A 24 6.17 -19.45 15.65
C ILE A 24 7.33 -19.17 16.59
N VAL A 25 7.99 -18.00 16.40
CA VAL A 25 8.86 -17.36 17.40
C VAL A 25 8.09 -16.21 18.02
N LEU A 26 7.98 -16.20 19.35
CA LEU A 26 7.29 -15.17 20.13
C LEU A 26 8.32 -14.35 20.91
N ASN A 27 8.71 -13.21 20.39
CA ASN A 27 9.77 -12.36 20.90
C ASN A 27 9.28 -10.93 21.21
N MET A 28 10.15 -10.10 21.72
CA MET A 28 9.99 -8.67 21.91
C MET A 28 11.33 -7.98 21.67
N TRP A 29 11.33 -6.87 20.94
CA TRP A 29 12.58 -6.19 20.60
C TRP A 29 13.26 -5.56 21.82
N GLU A 30 12.54 -4.70 22.55
CA GLU A 30 13.02 -4.07 23.77
C GLU A 30 12.32 -4.73 24.97
N HIS A 31 13.05 -5.60 25.66
CA HIS A 31 12.50 -6.38 26.76
C HIS A 31 12.12 -5.48 27.95
N PHE A 32 10.89 -5.61 28.43
CA PHE A 32 10.44 -4.88 29.61
C PHE A 32 11.19 -5.33 30.88
N GLN A 33 11.35 -4.42 31.84
CA GLN A 33 12.04 -4.63 33.11
C GLN A 33 11.10 -4.52 34.32
N GLU A 34 9.99 -3.80 34.16
CA GLU A 34 9.06 -3.56 35.25
C GLU A 34 8.42 -4.87 35.75
N GLY A 35 8.54 -5.12 37.04
CA GLY A 35 8.03 -6.34 37.69
C GLY A 35 8.92 -7.59 37.50
N VAL A 36 9.99 -7.50 36.75
CA VAL A 36 10.93 -8.61 36.50
C VAL A 36 11.85 -8.80 37.69
N LYS A 37 11.98 -10.05 38.19
CA LYS A 37 12.97 -10.41 39.16
C LYS A 37 14.35 -10.51 38.48
N PRO A 38 15.36 -9.77 38.92
CA PRO A 38 16.70 -9.84 38.32
C PRO A 38 17.29 -11.25 38.28
N HIS A 39 17.91 -11.62 37.16
CA HIS A 39 18.59 -12.92 36.97
C HIS A 39 19.91 -13.00 37.74
N ALA A 40 20.52 -11.84 38.00
CA ALA A 40 21.73 -11.72 38.77
C ALA A 40 21.78 -10.37 39.52
N ASP A 41 22.54 -10.29 40.60
CA ASP A 41 22.76 -9.08 41.39
C ASP A 41 23.82 -8.20 40.71
N ILE A 42 23.48 -7.61 39.56
CA ILE A 42 24.32 -6.69 38.81
C ILE A 42 23.96 -5.25 39.20
N PRO A 43 24.90 -4.47 39.73
CA PRO A 43 24.63 -3.10 40.16
C PRO A 43 24.34 -2.18 38.98
N VAL A 44 23.41 -1.24 39.15
CA VAL A 44 23.15 -0.16 38.20
C VAL A 44 24.46 0.58 37.90
N PRO A 45 24.81 0.76 36.62
CA PRO A 45 25.98 1.55 36.26
C PRO A 45 25.83 3.00 36.68
N PRO A 46 26.96 3.71 37.00
CA PRO A 46 26.88 5.13 37.28
C PRO A 46 26.32 5.92 36.08
N PRO A 47 25.59 7.01 36.30
CA PRO A 47 25.17 7.87 35.22
C PRO A 47 26.34 8.27 34.32
N TYR A 48 26.10 8.25 32.99
CA TYR A 48 27.11 8.73 32.04
C TYR A 48 27.35 10.26 32.21
N LYS A 49 28.56 10.69 31.93
CA LYS A 49 28.97 12.10 32.07
C LYS A 49 28.51 12.96 30.90
N ASP A 50 28.53 12.39 29.73
CA ASP A 50 28.17 12.98 28.43
C ASP A 50 27.79 11.91 27.40
N LEU A 51 27.32 12.33 26.26
CA LEU A 51 26.91 11.43 25.16
C LEU A 51 28.09 10.61 24.60
N ASN A 52 29.29 11.13 24.64
CA ASN A 52 30.47 10.37 24.23
C ASN A 52 30.72 9.16 25.14
N GLN A 53 30.59 9.32 26.47
CA GLN A 53 30.69 8.18 27.38
C GLN A 53 29.53 7.20 27.17
N ARG A 54 28.31 7.73 27.01
CA ARG A 54 27.13 6.89 26.78
C ARG A 54 27.29 5.96 25.56
N TRP A 55 27.83 6.50 24.47
CA TRP A 55 27.86 5.79 23.20
C TRP A 55 29.22 5.15 22.90
N PHE A 56 30.35 5.80 23.27
CA PHE A 56 31.66 5.46 22.76
C PHE A 56 32.66 5.00 23.85
N ASP A 57 32.21 4.82 25.11
CA ASP A 57 33.01 4.18 26.15
C ASP A 57 32.66 2.68 26.24
N PRO A 58 33.54 1.76 25.77
CA PRO A 58 33.23 0.33 25.71
C PRO A 58 32.98 -0.29 27.09
N GLU A 59 33.72 0.16 28.14
CA GLU A 59 33.57 -0.42 29.48
C GLU A 59 32.30 0.06 30.17
N TRP A 60 31.93 1.35 30.04
CA TRP A 60 30.66 1.85 30.56
C TRP A 60 29.48 1.18 29.88
N ARG A 61 29.53 1.10 28.54
CA ARG A 61 28.44 0.52 27.74
C ARG A 61 28.30 -0.98 28.02
N ALA A 62 29.39 -1.72 28.12
CA ALA A 62 29.33 -3.14 28.48
C ALA A 62 28.76 -3.34 29.89
N GLN A 63 29.06 -2.45 30.86
CA GLN A 63 28.45 -2.51 32.19
C GLN A 63 26.93 -2.21 32.15
N TYR A 64 26.51 -1.27 31.36
CA TYR A 64 25.11 -0.94 31.17
C TYR A 64 24.33 -2.11 30.53
N LEU A 65 24.89 -2.72 29.49
CA LEU A 65 24.26 -3.85 28.81
C LEU A 65 24.18 -5.09 29.68
N ASP A 66 25.23 -5.35 30.49
CA ASP A 66 25.25 -6.42 31.49
C ASP A 66 24.09 -6.26 32.50
N TRP A 67 23.97 -5.04 33.06
CA TRP A 67 22.88 -4.69 33.96
C TRP A 67 21.52 -4.81 33.27
N TYR A 68 21.36 -4.27 32.04
CA TYR A 68 20.12 -4.29 31.29
C TYR A 68 19.60 -5.72 31.07
N VAL A 69 20.46 -6.60 30.53
CA VAL A 69 20.07 -8.00 30.27
C VAL A 69 19.74 -8.73 31.56
N ALA A 70 20.49 -8.51 32.65
CA ALA A 70 20.23 -9.14 33.95
C ALA A 70 18.88 -8.75 34.54
N HIS A 71 18.31 -7.60 34.18
CA HIS A 71 17.05 -7.07 34.73
C HIS A 71 15.89 -7.14 33.74
N SER A 72 16.10 -7.67 32.54
CA SER A 72 15.08 -7.76 31.48
C SER A 72 14.29 -9.07 31.55
N SER A 73 13.05 -9.06 31.07
CA SER A 73 12.27 -10.28 30.90
C SER A 73 12.92 -11.19 29.85
N LEU A 74 12.96 -12.49 30.16
CA LEU A 74 13.47 -13.54 29.27
C LEU A 74 12.39 -14.63 29.05
N LYS A 75 11.12 -14.27 29.15
CA LYS A 75 9.98 -15.18 28.91
C LYS A 75 9.79 -15.46 27.42
N ALA A 76 8.94 -16.42 27.10
CA ALA A 76 8.72 -16.87 25.73
C ALA A 76 10.04 -17.11 24.98
N ASP A 77 10.22 -16.53 23.79
CA ASP A 77 11.44 -16.61 23.01
C ASP A 77 12.36 -15.37 23.14
N MET A 78 12.10 -14.52 24.13
CA MET A 78 12.96 -13.37 24.43
C MET A 78 14.37 -13.83 24.82
N LEU A 79 15.35 -13.53 23.98
CA LEU A 79 16.73 -13.96 24.14
C LEU A 79 17.55 -12.98 24.98
N PRO A 80 18.42 -13.46 25.85
CA PRO A 80 19.37 -12.60 26.56
C PRO A 80 20.45 -12.13 25.60
N VAL A 81 20.27 -10.99 24.97
CA VAL A 81 21.21 -10.41 23.98
C VAL A 81 21.64 -9.01 24.41
N ALA A 82 22.93 -8.79 24.50
CA ALA A 82 23.48 -7.45 24.68
C ALA A 82 23.43 -6.68 23.35
N ASN A 83 22.70 -5.60 23.31
CA ASN A 83 22.58 -4.73 22.13
C ASN A 83 23.83 -3.84 21.98
N THR A 84 24.77 -4.29 21.17
CA THR A 84 26.06 -3.64 20.96
C THR A 84 26.05 -2.58 19.85
N GLN A 85 24.91 -2.25 19.33
CA GLN A 85 24.77 -1.33 18.20
C GLN A 85 25.29 0.08 18.52
N LEU A 86 26.05 0.66 17.59
CA LEU A 86 26.51 2.04 17.60
C LEU A 86 25.83 2.84 16.48
N GLY A 87 24.48 2.86 16.52
CA GLY A 87 23.63 3.44 15.49
C GLY A 87 23.49 2.57 14.23
N PRO A 88 22.54 2.88 13.35
CA PRO A 88 22.42 2.20 12.05
C PRO A 88 23.62 2.58 11.17
N GLY A 89 24.15 1.63 10.41
CA GLY A 89 25.20 1.91 9.42
C GLY A 89 26.61 1.91 9.99
N SER A 90 26.93 1.05 10.95
CA SER A 90 28.28 0.92 11.51
C SER A 90 29.39 0.78 10.48
N LEU A 91 29.14 0.13 9.33
CA LEU A 91 30.14 -0.03 8.26
C LEU A 91 30.52 1.31 7.62
N ALA A 92 29.57 2.22 7.42
CA ALA A 92 29.87 3.55 6.90
C ALA A 92 30.83 4.32 7.83
N ALA A 93 30.61 4.23 9.14
CA ALA A 93 31.51 4.85 10.12
C ALA A 93 32.91 4.18 10.16
N ILE A 94 32.99 2.85 10.01
CA ILE A 94 34.23 2.09 9.88
C ILE A 94 35.03 2.53 8.64
N LEU A 95 34.29 2.85 7.55
CA LEU A 95 34.86 3.33 6.30
C LEU A 95 35.16 4.85 6.29
N GLY A 96 35.03 5.53 7.41
CA GLY A 96 35.45 6.92 7.60
C GLY A 96 34.33 7.93 7.70
N GLY A 97 33.06 7.50 7.80
CA GLY A 97 31.97 8.38 8.23
C GLY A 97 32.19 8.90 9.65
N VAL A 98 31.62 10.05 9.96
CA VAL A 98 31.82 10.71 11.26
C VAL A 98 30.64 10.40 12.18
N PHE A 99 30.93 9.79 13.33
CA PHE A 99 29.92 9.56 14.39
C PHE A 99 29.59 10.84 15.15
N GLU A 100 28.30 11.05 15.37
CA GLU A 100 27.76 12.03 16.29
C GLU A 100 26.70 11.39 17.19
N GLY A 101 26.95 11.39 18.53
CA GLY A 101 26.02 10.83 19.51
C GLY A 101 24.87 11.79 19.80
N GLY A 102 23.63 11.39 19.51
CA GLY A 102 22.41 12.08 19.94
C GLY A 102 21.88 11.52 21.28
N GLU A 103 20.73 12.06 21.74
CA GLU A 103 20.07 11.58 22.96
C GLU A 103 19.56 10.13 22.77
N ASP A 104 18.95 9.81 21.64
CA ASP A 104 18.29 8.53 21.41
C ASP A 104 19.03 7.61 20.43
N THR A 105 19.89 8.16 19.58
CA THR A 105 20.60 7.41 18.54
C THR A 105 21.96 8.03 18.22
N ILE A 106 22.72 7.38 17.34
CA ILE A 106 23.97 7.89 16.78
C ILE A 106 23.74 8.22 15.32
N TRP A 107 24.23 9.38 14.90
CA TRP A 107 24.19 9.82 13.52
C TRP A 107 25.55 9.59 12.84
N ILE A 108 25.50 9.31 11.53
CA ILE A 108 26.70 9.14 10.72
C ILE A 108 26.68 10.20 9.62
N HIS A 109 27.64 11.12 9.68
CA HIS A 109 27.79 12.17 8.70
C HIS A 109 28.76 11.76 7.59
N PRO A 110 28.58 12.27 6.36
CA PRO A 110 29.48 12.03 5.24
C PRO A 110 30.93 12.37 5.59
N ARG A 111 31.87 11.68 4.93
CA ARG A 111 33.29 12.01 5.03
C ARG A 111 33.52 13.49 4.68
N PRO A 112 34.36 14.23 5.41
CA PRO A 112 34.80 15.55 4.99
C PRO A 112 35.48 15.46 3.62
N VAL A 113 35.01 16.26 2.67
CA VAL A 113 35.63 16.35 1.33
C VAL A 113 36.97 17.04 1.49
N VAL A 114 38.07 16.32 1.28
CA VAL A 114 39.42 16.89 1.25
C VAL A 114 39.80 17.22 -0.20
N ASP A 115 40.12 18.45 -0.49
CA ASP A 115 40.58 18.96 -1.80
C ASP A 115 39.60 18.84 -3.00
N GLY A 116 38.27 18.82 -2.73
CA GLY A 116 37.24 18.83 -3.80
C GLY A 116 37.11 17.51 -4.57
N ASN A 117 37.86 16.47 -4.20
CA ASN A 117 37.72 15.14 -4.80
C ASN A 117 36.59 14.36 -4.09
N ALA A 118 35.68 13.87 -4.89
CA ALA A 118 34.64 12.93 -4.44
C ALA A 118 35.28 11.64 -3.89
N VAL A 119 34.53 10.92 -3.06
CA VAL A 119 34.93 9.60 -2.57
C VAL A 119 34.87 8.62 -3.75
N ASP A 120 35.94 8.53 -4.54
CA ASP A 120 35.99 7.68 -5.72
C ASP A 120 36.50 6.27 -5.41
N GLU A 121 37.25 6.10 -4.32
CA GLU A 121 37.80 4.82 -3.89
C GLU A 121 37.32 4.47 -2.46
N ILE A 122 36.72 3.32 -2.32
CA ILE A 122 36.31 2.75 -1.02
C ILE A 122 37.46 1.87 -0.52
N THR A 123 38.06 2.28 0.60
CA THR A 123 39.16 1.54 1.21
C THR A 123 38.87 1.26 2.68
N PHE A 124 39.31 0.10 3.17
CA PHE A 124 39.20 -0.31 4.57
C PHE A 124 40.56 -0.20 5.27
N ASP A 125 40.58 0.52 6.38
CA ASP A 125 41.71 0.58 7.27
C ASP A 125 41.43 -0.22 8.56
N PRO A 126 42.08 -1.37 8.78
CA PRO A 126 41.90 -2.17 9.98
C PRO A 126 42.34 -1.46 11.28
N GLN A 127 43.03 -0.32 11.19
CA GLN A 127 43.43 0.50 12.34
C GLN A 127 42.48 1.70 12.51
N HIS A 128 41.45 1.84 11.74
CA HIS A 128 40.50 2.94 11.89
C HIS A 128 39.88 2.97 13.29
N PRO A 129 39.85 4.14 13.97
CA PRO A 129 39.37 4.24 15.35
C PRO A 129 38.00 3.67 15.60
N ASN A 130 37.04 3.88 14.66
CA ASN A 130 35.66 3.38 14.76
C ASN A 130 35.63 1.85 14.67
N TYR A 131 36.43 1.24 13.82
CA TYR A 131 36.53 -0.23 13.75
C TYR A 131 37.12 -0.82 15.05
N LEU A 132 38.18 -0.21 15.60
CA LEU A 132 38.74 -0.63 16.86
C LEU A 132 37.74 -0.45 18.01
N LEU A 133 36.96 0.62 18.01
CA LEU A 133 35.90 0.86 18.99
C LEU A 133 34.87 -0.28 19.00
N HIS A 134 34.36 -0.70 17.82
CA HIS A 134 33.45 -1.86 17.73
C HIS A 134 34.07 -3.11 18.34
N LYS A 135 35.30 -3.44 17.95
CA LYS A 135 35.99 -4.64 18.48
C LYS A 135 36.19 -4.56 20.01
N GLU A 136 36.53 -3.42 20.54
CA GLU A 136 36.72 -3.28 21.99
C GLU A 136 35.40 -3.33 22.76
N LEU A 137 34.29 -2.79 22.20
CA LEU A 137 32.96 -2.91 22.80
C LEU A 137 32.53 -4.38 22.85
N LEU A 138 32.63 -5.10 21.72
CA LEU A 138 32.27 -6.53 21.68
C LEU A 138 33.09 -7.37 22.66
N LYS A 139 34.42 -7.14 22.75
CA LYS A 139 35.28 -7.82 23.72
C LYS A 139 34.92 -7.46 25.17
N ALA A 140 34.58 -6.20 25.45
CA ALA A 140 34.15 -5.77 26.78
C ALA A 140 32.84 -6.46 27.19
N CYS A 141 31.83 -6.51 26.27
CA CYS A 141 30.59 -7.23 26.48
C CYS A 141 30.82 -8.74 26.66
N LYS A 142 31.72 -9.36 25.86
CA LYS A 142 32.06 -10.78 25.99
C LYS A 142 32.67 -11.12 27.33
N ARG A 143 33.56 -10.24 27.86
CA ARG A 143 34.15 -10.40 29.24
C ARG A 143 33.08 -10.34 30.33
N LYS A 144 32.05 -9.51 30.16
CA LYS A 144 30.91 -9.39 31.10
C LYS A 144 29.93 -10.55 30.98
N ALA A 145 29.61 -10.96 29.78
CA ALA A 145 28.63 -11.99 29.52
C ALA A 145 28.93 -13.34 30.19
N GLN A 146 30.21 -13.76 30.24
CA GLN A 146 30.66 -15.00 30.85
C GLN A 146 29.84 -16.25 30.52
N GLY A 147 29.17 -16.24 29.35
CA GLY A 147 28.27 -17.30 28.90
C GLY A 147 26.86 -17.24 29.49
N HIS A 148 26.47 -16.14 30.16
CA HIS A 148 25.09 -15.97 30.66
C HIS A 148 24.14 -15.41 29.61
N TYR A 149 24.67 -14.64 28.66
CA TYR A 149 23.91 -14.04 27.57
C TYR A 149 24.78 -13.92 26.31
N TYR A 150 24.12 -13.71 25.17
CA TYR A 150 24.79 -13.47 23.89
C TYR A 150 25.25 -12.02 23.77
N VAL A 151 26.38 -11.83 23.12
CA VAL A 151 26.79 -10.51 22.61
C VAL A 151 26.27 -10.38 21.18
N GLY A 152 25.37 -9.46 20.94
CA GLY A 152 24.75 -9.30 19.63
C GLY A 152 25.73 -8.75 18.59
N MET A 153 25.64 -9.22 17.35
CA MET A 153 26.32 -8.63 16.21
C MET A 153 25.74 -7.24 15.95
N PRO A 154 26.56 -6.18 15.86
CA PRO A 154 26.06 -4.85 15.49
C PRO A 154 25.57 -4.82 14.04
N ASP A 155 24.60 -3.94 13.77
CA ASP A 155 24.10 -3.72 12.42
C ASP A 155 25.12 -2.96 11.58
N LEU A 156 25.70 -3.63 10.60
CA LEU A 156 26.72 -3.06 9.74
C LEU A 156 26.10 -2.18 8.65
N MET A 157 24.89 -2.49 8.21
CA MET A 157 24.29 -2.05 6.95
C MET A 157 25.21 -2.32 5.75
N GLU A 158 24.72 -2.19 4.57
CA GLU A 158 25.46 -2.52 3.35
C GLU A 158 25.12 -1.61 2.16
N GLY A 159 25.85 -1.78 1.12
CA GLY A 159 25.53 -1.34 -0.22
C GLY A 159 25.28 0.15 -0.36
N LEU A 160 24.13 0.48 -0.95
CA LEU A 160 23.74 1.85 -1.26
C LEU A 160 23.60 2.73 -0.02
N ASP A 161 23.16 2.18 1.10
CA ASP A 161 22.98 2.94 2.34
C ASP A 161 24.33 3.38 2.91
N VAL A 162 25.35 2.51 2.83
CA VAL A 162 26.73 2.87 3.19
C VAL A 162 27.27 3.97 2.28
N LEU A 163 27.03 3.87 0.97
CA LEU A 163 27.46 4.93 0.03
C LEU A 163 26.73 6.25 0.30
N ALA A 164 25.43 6.19 0.62
CA ALA A 164 24.66 7.38 0.96
C ALA A 164 25.20 8.06 2.22
N ALA A 165 25.52 7.27 3.25
CA ALA A 165 26.15 7.78 4.47
C ALA A 165 27.55 8.36 4.25
N LEU A 166 28.31 7.86 3.26
CA LEU A 166 29.66 8.35 2.94
C LEU A 166 29.71 9.56 2.01
N LYS A 167 28.81 9.63 1.00
CA LYS A 167 28.86 10.63 -0.06
C LYS A 167 27.65 11.57 -0.13
N GLY A 168 26.61 11.28 0.62
CA GLY A 168 25.30 11.94 0.55
C GLY A 168 24.35 11.25 -0.43
N THR A 169 23.09 11.19 -0.03
CA THR A 169 22.00 10.48 -0.74
C THR A 169 21.81 11.01 -2.17
N ASP A 170 21.72 12.33 -2.33
CA ASP A 170 21.49 12.95 -3.65
C ASP A 170 22.56 12.55 -4.66
N LYS A 171 23.81 12.43 -4.21
CA LYS A 171 24.92 12.04 -5.07
C LYS A 171 24.84 10.58 -5.49
N VAL A 172 24.50 9.68 -4.57
CA VAL A 172 24.33 8.25 -4.88
C VAL A 172 23.18 8.05 -5.87
N LEU A 173 22.05 8.74 -5.67
CA LEU A 173 20.91 8.68 -6.58
C LEU A 173 21.25 9.21 -7.98
N LEU A 174 22.06 10.26 -8.09
CA LEU A 174 22.54 10.75 -9.38
C LEU A 174 23.53 9.78 -10.03
N ASP A 175 24.37 9.10 -9.25
CA ASP A 175 25.36 8.16 -9.75
C ASP A 175 24.69 6.93 -10.40
N THR A 176 23.47 6.55 -10.02
CA THR A 176 22.72 5.47 -10.71
C THR A 176 22.52 5.75 -12.20
N VAL A 177 22.44 7.04 -12.57
CA VAL A 177 22.22 7.47 -13.96
C VAL A 177 23.51 7.99 -14.61
N MET A 178 24.33 8.73 -13.86
CA MET A 178 25.48 9.43 -14.42
C MET A 178 26.77 8.60 -14.45
N GLN A 179 26.96 7.71 -13.48
CA GLN A 179 28.18 6.93 -13.32
C GLN A 179 27.85 5.49 -12.85
N PRO A 180 26.95 4.78 -13.55
CA PRO A 180 26.43 3.49 -13.10
C PRO A 180 27.54 2.44 -12.93
N GLU A 181 28.56 2.41 -13.78
CA GLU A 181 29.66 1.44 -13.69
C GLU A 181 30.58 1.73 -12.48
N VAL A 182 30.78 3.00 -12.13
CA VAL A 182 31.53 3.40 -10.93
C VAL A 182 30.74 3.02 -9.68
N LEU A 183 29.44 3.22 -9.71
CA LEU A 183 28.56 2.83 -8.60
C LEU A 183 28.59 1.32 -8.36
N GLU A 184 28.49 0.50 -9.41
CA GLU A 184 28.62 -0.96 -9.31
C GLU A 184 29.96 -1.39 -8.72
N GLN A 185 31.06 -0.76 -9.12
CA GLN A 185 32.40 -1.04 -8.58
C GLN A 185 32.46 -0.70 -7.09
N GLN A 186 31.91 0.45 -6.68
CA GLN A 186 31.89 0.86 -5.27
C GLN A 186 31.01 -0.09 -4.45
N MET A 187 29.88 -0.54 -4.97
CA MET A 187 29.01 -1.54 -4.34
C MET A 187 29.78 -2.85 -4.11
N GLN A 188 30.52 -3.32 -5.10
CA GLN A 188 31.34 -4.53 -4.94
C GLN A 188 32.44 -4.35 -3.88
N GLN A 189 33.14 -3.23 -3.88
CA GLN A 189 34.16 -2.94 -2.87
C GLN A 189 33.56 -2.94 -1.45
N ILE A 190 32.39 -2.33 -1.24
CA ILE A 190 31.70 -2.35 0.05
C ILE A 190 31.31 -3.77 0.45
N ASN A 191 30.77 -4.55 -0.49
CA ASN A 191 30.34 -5.92 -0.22
C ASN A 191 31.53 -6.84 0.18
N ASP A 192 32.68 -6.67 -0.48
CA ASP A 192 33.90 -7.41 -0.14
C ASP A 192 34.41 -7.02 1.28
N ILE A 193 34.36 -5.72 1.61
CA ILE A 193 34.78 -5.23 2.95
C ILE A 193 33.77 -5.68 4.02
N TYR A 194 32.48 -5.68 3.69
CA TYR A 194 31.43 -6.15 4.57
C TYR A 194 31.73 -7.58 5.08
N PHE A 195 32.05 -8.53 4.19
CA PHE A 195 32.39 -9.90 4.60
C PHE A 195 33.62 -9.95 5.49
N GLN A 196 34.66 -9.16 5.16
CA GLN A 196 35.86 -9.14 5.98
C GLN A 196 35.56 -8.60 7.40
N VAL A 197 34.81 -7.51 7.52
CA VAL A 197 34.45 -6.92 8.82
C VAL A 197 33.50 -7.86 9.58
N PHE A 198 32.50 -8.41 8.90
CA PHE A 198 31.54 -9.33 9.49
C PHE A 198 32.25 -10.55 10.10
N ASP A 199 33.15 -11.20 9.36
CA ASP A 199 33.86 -12.41 9.81
C ASP A 199 34.73 -12.13 11.05
N GLU A 200 35.46 -11.01 11.08
CA GLU A 200 36.27 -10.64 12.23
C GLU A 200 35.40 -10.32 13.47
N LEU A 201 34.23 -9.67 13.32
CA LEU A 201 33.34 -9.38 14.44
C LEU A 201 32.63 -10.67 14.91
N TYR A 202 32.18 -11.52 13.98
CA TYR A 202 31.60 -12.83 14.29
C TYR A 202 32.56 -13.69 15.16
N ASP A 203 33.82 -13.76 14.81
CA ASP A 203 34.83 -14.51 15.60
C ASP A 203 34.96 -14.00 17.04
N ILE A 204 34.63 -12.73 17.30
CA ILE A 204 34.64 -12.18 18.67
C ILE A 204 33.41 -12.62 19.46
N ILE A 205 32.21 -12.62 18.81
CA ILE A 205 30.94 -12.75 19.54
C ILE A 205 30.42 -14.19 19.63
N ARG A 206 30.75 -15.03 18.65
CA ARG A 206 30.16 -16.38 18.51
C ARG A 206 30.32 -17.26 19.76
N GLU A 207 29.34 -18.13 19.98
CA GLU A 207 29.34 -19.19 20.99
C GLU A 207 29.31 -20.54 20.24
N GLY A 208 30.49 -21.19 20.07
CA GLY A 208 30.59 -22.29 19.10
C GLY A 208 30.46 -21.77 17.68
N ASP A 209 29.48 -22.26 16.94
CA ASP A 209 29.15 -21.76 15.60
C ASP A 209 27.91 -20.86 15.60
N GLU A 210 27.19 -20.77 16.72
CA GLU A 210 25.97 -19.96 16.85
C GLU A 210 26.24 -18.50 17.21
N MET A 211 25.30 -17.62 16.84
CA MET A 211 25.38 -16.20 17.17
C MET A 211 24.00 -15.58 17.42
N ALA A 212 24.00 -14.38 18.03
CA ALA A 212 22.85 -13.52 18.07
C ALA A 212 23.11 -12.19 17.35
N PHE A 213 22.06 -11.59 16.83
CA PHE A 213 22.05 -10.28 16.19
C PHE A 213 21.43 -9.26 17.16
N CYS A 214 22.02 -8.09 17.31
CA CYS A 214 21.57 -7.12 18.31
C CYS A 214 20.23 -6.47 17.96
N TYR A 215 19.95 -6.33 16.67
CA TYR A 215 18.68 -5.79 16.17
C TYR A 215 17.64 -6.90 16.20
N PHE A 216 16.46 -6.66 16.75
CA PHE A 216 15.41 -7.66 17.00
C PHE A 216 15.79 -8.80 17.95
N SER A 217 16.91 -8.74 18.64
CA SER A 217 17.38 -9.79 19.56
C SER A 217 17.27 -11.21 18.97
N SER A 218 17.56 -11.37 17.67
CA SER A 218 17.41 -12.63 16.93
C SER A 218 18.62 -13.54 17.10
N TRP A 219 18.46 -14.84 16.84
CA TRP A 219 19.47 -15.88 16.97
C TRP A 219 19.49 -16.82 15.78
N ALA A 220 20.68 -17.36 15.49
CA ALA A 220 20.84 -18.43 14.50
C ALA A 220 21.93 -19.43 14.91
N PRO A 221 21.83 -20.72 14.46
CA PRO A 221 22.83 -21.75 14.74
C PRO A 221 24.09 -21.61 13.86
N GLY A 222 24.21 -20.57 13.07
CA GLY A 222 25.31 -20.24 12.19
C GLY A 222 25.46 -18.73 12.03
N LYS A 223 26.16 -18.28 11.01
CA LYS A 223 26.28 -16.86 10.67
C LYS A 223 24.92 -16.28 10.28
N MET A 224 24.53 -15.17 10.89
CA MET A 224 23.25 -14.48 10.62
C MET A 224 23.49 -13.00 10.36
N SER A 225 22.77 -12.45 9.39
CA SER A 225 22.72 -11.01 9.18
C SER A 225 21.33 -10.50 8.84
N LYS A 226 21.06 -9.26 9.29
CA LYS A 226 19.96 -8.43 8.79
C LYS A 226 20.47 -7.63 7.60
N LEU A 227 19.78 -7.74 6.48
CA LEU A 227 20.05 -7.05 5.23
C LEU A 227 19.01 -5.96 4.98
N GLN A 228 19.38 -4.85 4.34
CA GLN A 228 18.45 -3.75 4.01
C GLN A 228 18.98 -2.88 2.86
N SER A 229 18.12 -2.02 2.33
CA SER A 229 18.50 -0.89 1.49
C SER A 229 17.43 0.19 1.53
N ASP A 230 17.52 1.12 2.47
CA ASP A 230 16.48 2.13 2.72
C ASP A 230 16.43 3.16 1.59
N ILE A 231 17.59 3.55 1.06
CA ILE A 231 17.69 4.46 -0.09
C ILE A 231 17.02 3.88 -1.34
N SER A 232 16.85 2.57 -1.42
CA SER A 232 16.23 1.91 -2.57
C SER A 232 14.77 2.32 -2.78
N THR A 233 14.09 2.82 -1.76
CA THR A 233 12.72 3.38 -1.88
C THR A 233 12.62 4.50 -2.93
N MET A 234 13.73 5.09 -3.32
CA MET A 234 13.80 6.24 -4.23
C MET A 234 14.25 5.88 -5.66
N ILE A 235 14.56 4.62 -5.92
CA ILE A 235 14.99 4.13 -7.23
C ILE A 235 13.96 3.16 -7.83
N SER A 236 14.05 2.95 -9.15
CA SER A 236 13.18 2.01 -9.84
C SER A 236 13.49 0.54 -9.49
N ILE A 237 12.55 -0.36 -9.76
CA ILE A 237 12.78 -1.81 -9.60
C ILE A 237 13.91 -2.31 -10.51
N ASP A 238 14.10 -1.70 -11.70
CA ASP A 238 15.19 -2.06 -12.61
C ASP A 238 16.55 -1.62 -12.04
N ASP A 239 16.62 -0.42 -11.44
CA ASP A 239 17.82 0.04 -10.74
C ASP A 239 18.09 -0.81 -9.49
N TYR A 240 17.05 -1.21 -8.75
CA TYR A 240 17.18 -2.13 -7.63
C TYR A 240 17.77 -3.48 -8.08
N ARG A 241 17.27 -4.06 -9.16
CA ARG A 241 17.81 -5.31 -9.73
C ARG A 241 19.25 -5.17 -10.24
N ARG A 242 19.66 -3.96 -10.62
CA ARG A 242 21.01 -3.68 -11.07
C ARG A 242 21.98 -3.40 -9.93
N PHE A 243 21.62 -2.53 -9.00
CA PHE A 243 22.53 -1.97 -8.01
C PHE A 243 22.40 -2.56 -6.61
N VAL A 244 21.31 -3.26 -6.28
CA VAL A 244 21.05 -3.78 -4.93
C VAL A 244 20.93 -5.29 -4.92
N GLN A 245 19.99 -5.85 -5.66
CA GLN A 245 19.68 -7.28 -5.65
C GLN A 245 20.89 -8.22 -5.82
N PRO A 246 21.88 -7.95 -6.72
CA PRO A 246 23.02 -8.85 -6.88
C PRO A 246 23.88 -8.96 -5.61
N PHE A 247 24.04 -7.86 -4.88
CA PHE A 247 24.85 -7.81 -3.66
C PHE A 247 24.13 -8.46 -2.48
N ILE A 248 22.82 -8.23 -2.35
CA ILE A 248 21.98 -8.94 -1.38
C ILE A 248 22.02 -10.45 -1.63
N ARG A 249 21.92 -10.87 -2.89
CA ARG A 249 22.03 -12.30 -3.24
C ARG A 249 23.39 -12.89 -2.88
N GLU A 250 24.48 -12.17 -3.14
CA GLU A 250 25.81 -12.61 -2.74
C GLU A 250 25.94 -12.76 -1.21
N GLN A 251 25.33 -11.84 -0.45
CA GLN A 251 25.29 -11.93 1.01
C GLN A 251 24.48 -13.15 1.46
N CYS A 252 23.31 -13.39 0.86
CA CYS A 252 22.52 -14.58 1.16
C CYS A 252 23.25 -15.91 0.83
N GLN A 253 24.16 -15.90 -0.14
CA GLN A 253 24.96 -17.08 -0.50
C GLN A 253 26.14 -17.35 0.44
N LYS A 254 26.65 -16.35 1.15
CA LYS A 254 27.84 -16.44 2.02
C LYS A 254 27.49 -16.44 3.50
N ILE A 255 26.28 -16.04 3.87
CA ILE A 255 25.78 -16.01 5.25
C ILE A 255 24.68 -17.06 5.37
N ASP A 256 24.73 -17.89 6.41
CA ASP A 256 23.88 -19.06 6.55
C ASP A 256 22.41 -18.71 6.75
N TYR A 257 22.12 -17.60 7.43
CA TYR A 257 20.76 -17.13 7.79
C TYR A 257 20.62 -15.64 7.54
N THR A 258 19.69 -15.26 6.69
CA THR A 258 19.50 -13.86 6.28
C THR A 258 18.06 -13.39 6.48
N LEU A 259 17.93 -12.22 7.07
CA LEU A 259 16.67 -11.53 7.33
C LEU A 259 16.71 -10.17 6.62
N TYR A 260 15.87 -9.97 5.61
CA TYR A 260 15.79 -8.67 4.93
C TYR A 260 14.84 -7.73 5.67
N HIS A 261 15.32 -6.58 6.06
CA HIS A 261 14.53 -5.49 6.65
C HIS A 261 13.87 -4.69 5.54
N LEU A 262 12.56 -4.86 5.36
CA LEU A 262 11.73 -4.13 4.41
C LEU A 262 11.06 -2.97 5.15
N ASP A 263 11.55 -1.74 4.94
CA ASP A 263 11.12 -0.56 5.70
C ASP A 263 10.22 0.36 4.89
N GLY A 264 9.00 0.52 5.37
CA GLY A 264 7.98 1.41 4.86
C GLY A 264 7.31 0.98 3.57
N VAL A 265 6.11 1.52 3.35
CA VAL A 265 5.30 1.22 2.15
C VAL A 265 6.01 1.61 0.84
N GLY A 266 6.95 2.56 0.89
CA GLY A 266 7.78 2.95 -0.25
C GLY A 266 8.70 1.84 -0.76
N ALA A 267 9.08 0.87 0.09
CA ALA A 267 9.95 -0.24 -0.30
C ALA A 267 9.18 -1.44 -0.91
N MET A 268 7.84 -1.45 -0.79
CA MET A 268 7.03 -2.60 -1.23
C MET A 268 7.13 -2.88 -2.74
N HIS A 269 7.44 -1.88 -3.56
CA HIS A 269 7.60 -2.08 -5.01
C HIS A 269 8.84 -2.92 -5.37
N HIS A 270 9.75 -3.18 -4.41
CA HIS A 270 10.90 -4.08 -4.60
C HIS A 270 10.64 -5.51 -4.11
N LEU A 271 9.49 -5.76 -3.49
CA LEU A 271 9.20 -7.07 -2.89
C LEU A 271 9.37 -8.22 -3.88
N ASP A 272 8.91 -8.06 -5.13
CA ASP A 272 9.06 -9.12 -6.13
C ASP A 272 10.52 -9.43 -6.43
N ALA A 273 11.38 -8.42 -6.53
CA ALA A 273 12.81 -8.62 -6.71
C ALA A 273 13.48 -9.29 -5.49
N LEU A 274 13.00 -9.04 -4.28
CA LEU A 274 13.45 -9.74 -3.08
C LEU A 274 13.02 -11.21 -3.08
N LEU A 275 11.79 -11.48 -3.46
CA LEU A 275 11.25 -12.84 -3.53
C LEU A 275 11.94 -13.71 -4.59
N GLU A 276 12.55 -13.10 -5.62
CA GLU A 276 13.40 -13.77 -6.63
C GLU A 276 14.75 -14.28 -6.08
N ILE A 277 15.16 -13.89 -4.87
CA ILE A 277 16.40 -14.37 -4.22
C ILE A 277 16.07 -15.67 -3.49
N GLU A 278 16.41 -16.81 -4.08
CA GLU A 278 16.10 -18.13 -3.51
C GLU A 278 16.73 -18.33 -2.13
N GLU A 279 17.97 -17.84 -1.95
CA GLU A 279 18.77 -18.03 -0.73
C GLU A 279 18.33 -17.14 0.45
N LEU A 280 17.49 -16.11 0.24
CA LEU A 280 16.95 -15.27 1.32
C LEU A 280 15.99 -16.08 2.20
N ASN A 281 16.25 -16.14 3.52
CA ASN A 281 15.46 -16.96 4.44
C ASN A 281 14.18 -16.27 4.95
N ALA A 282 14.26 -14.98 5.29
CA ALA A 282 13.16 -14.28 5.93
C ALA A 282 13.07 -12.81 5.52
N ILE A 283 11.87 -12.24 5.63
CA ILE A 283 11.62 -10.81 5.44
C ILE A 283 10.93 -10.24 6.68
N GLN A 284 11.54 -9.22 7.26
CA GLN A 284 10.96 -8.43 8.34
C GLN A 284 10.22 -7.23 7.74
N TRP A 285 9.03 -6.95 8.23
CA TRP A 285 8.22 -5.83 7.80
C TRP A 285 8.11 -4.75 8.87
N THR A 286 8.54 -3.55 8.52
CA THR A 286 8.32 -2.31 9.28
C THR A 286 7.38 -1.39 8.49
N PRO A 287 6.16 -1.10 8.97
CA PRO A 287 5.18 -0.32 8.20
C PRO A 287 5.56 1.12 7.89
N GLY A 288 6.41 1.73 8.72
CA GLY A 288 6.78 3.14 8.61
C GLY A 288 5.85 4.09 9.37
N VAL A 289 6.24 5.35 9.39
CA VAL A 289 5.54 6.40 10.17
C VAL A 289 4.15 6.69 9.59
N GLY A 290 3.16 6.72 10.47
CA GLY A 290 1.77 7.00 10.08
C GLY A 290 0.97 5.80 9.59
N GLU A 291 1.61 4.65 9.47
CA GLU A 291 0.98 3.38 9.12
C GLU A 291 0.60 2.56 10.36
N PRO A 292 -0.42 1.70 10.28
CA PRO A 292 -0.72 0.77 11.36
C PRO A 292 0.41 -0.24 11.55
N GLN A 293 0.61 -0.71 12.79
CA GLN A 293 1.69 -1.62 13.14
C GLN A 293 1.55 -3.01 12.50
N GLY A 294 2.57 -3.86 12.66
CA GLY A 294 2.68 -5.14 11.96
C GLY A 294 1.57 -6.15 12.20
N GLY A 295 0.82 -6.04 13.32
CA GLY A 295 -0.34 -6.91 13.59
C GLY A 295 -1.61 -6.56 12.81
N SER A 296 -1.63 -5.40 12.13
CA SER A 296 -2.82 -4.89 11.44
C SER A 296 -3.26 -5.77 10.25
N PRO A 297 -4.58 -5.94 10.04
CA PRO A 297 -5.13 -6.61 8.87
C PRO A 297 -4.65 -6.07 7.52
N LYS A 298 -4.21 -4.81 7.49
CA LYS A 298 -3.64 -4.16 6.29
C LYS A 298 -2.47 -4.96 5.69
N TRP A 299 -1.72 -5.70 6.51
CA TRP A 299 -0.48 -6.37 6.12
C TRP A 299 -0.63 -7.87 5.88
N TYR A 300 -1.79 -8.47 6.14
CA TYR A 300 -1.96 -9.91 6.03
C TYR A 300 -1.65 -10.46 4.65
N ASP A 301 -2.01 -9.74 3.58
CA ASP A 301 -1.73 -10.17 2.21
C ASP A 301 -0.24 -10.08 1.87
N LEU A 302 0.45 -9.07 2.41
CA LEU A 302 1.90 -8.98 2.31
C LEU A 302 2.57 -10.22 2.93
N TYR A 303 2.16 -10.59 4.15
CA TYR A 303 2.71 -11.75 4.85
C TYR A 303 2.42 -13.06 4.11
N LYS A 304 1.19 -13.24 3.63
CA LYS A 304 0.81 -14.41 2.82
C LYS A 304 1.64 -14.51 1.55
N LYS A 305 1.88 -13.38 0.88
CA LYS A 305 2.72 -13.34 -0.32
C LYS A 305 4.15 -13.80 0.00
N ILE A 306 4.75 -13.31 1.06
CA ILE A 306 6.10 -13.69 1.48
C ILE A 306 6.15 -15.18 1.83
N LEU A 307 5.23 -15.66 2.69
CA LEU A 307 5.17 -17.06 3.11
C LEU A 307 4.94 -18.02 1.94
N SER A 308 4.09 -17.64 0.98
CA SER A 308 3.82 -18.47 -0.22
C SER A 308 5.03 -18.62 -1.14
N HIS A 309 6.04 -17.75 -1.01
CA HIS A 309 7.32 -17.86 -1.74
C HIS A 309 8.40 -18.61 -0.94
N GLY A 310 8.00 -19.34 0.11
CA GLY A 310 8.93 -20.14 0.92
C GLY A 310 9.91 -19.29 1.72
N LYS A 311 9.47 -18.12 2.20
CA LYS A 311 10.26 -17.27 3.08
C LYS A 311 9.50 -17.01 4.37
N SER A 312 10.22 -16.98 5.48
CA SER A 312 9.64 -16.65 6.79
C SER A 312 9.38 -15.15 6.91
N ILE A 313 8.45 -14.79 7.79
CA ILE A 313 8.15 -13.39 8.10
C ILE A 313 8.56 -13.03 9.52
N MET A 314 8.86 -11.73 9.72
CA MET A 314 8.91 -11.12 11.03
C MET A 314 7.98 -9.90 11.04
N ALA A 315 6.93 -9.95 11.89
CA ALA A 315 5.96 -8.87 12.07
C ALA A 315 6.29 -8.11 13.36
N CYS A 316 6.46 -6.78 13.25
CA CYS A 316 6.90 -5.95 14.36
C CYS A 316 5.75 -5.22 15.05
N TRP A 317 5.90 -5.01 16.38
CA TRP A 317 4.98 -4.28 17.26
C TRP A 317 3.56 -4.81 17.21
N VAL A 318 3.43 -6.14 17.25
CA VAL A 318 2.14 -6.82 17.29
C VAL A 318 1.58 -6.73 18.71
N THR A 319 0.37 -6.22 18.85
CA THR A 319 -0.33 -6.17 20.15
C THR A 319 -1.02 -7.50 20.47
N LEU A 320 -1.34 -7.70 21.76
CA LEU A 320 -2.01 -8.94 22.20
C LEU A 320 -3.38 -9.14 21.51
N ASP A 321 -4.11 -8.05 21.28
CA ASP A 321 -5.43 -8.09 20.63
C ASP A 321 -5.33 -8.41 19.12
N GLU A 322 -4.22 -8.07 18.49
CA GLU A 322 -3.98 -8.36 17.07
C GLU A 322 -3.44 -9.78 16.82
N LEU A 323 -2.88 -10.42 17.86
CA LEU A 323 -2.17 -11.71 17.73
C LEU A 323 -3.06 -12.82 17.14
N ARG A 324 -4.25 -13.06 17.74
CA ARG A 324 -5.17 -14.10 17.25
C ARG A 324 -5.69 -13.79 15.84
N PRO A 325 -6.23 -12.58 15.53
CA PRO A 325 -6.63 -12.24 14.18
C PRO A 325 -5.52 -12.38 13.13
N LEU A 326 -4.28 -12.06 13.47
CA LEU A 326 -3.13 -12.24 12.60
C LEU A 326 -2.91 -13.72 12.30
N LEU A 327 -2.75 -14.56 13.34
CA LEU A 327 -2.49 -15.98 13.17
C LEU A 327 -3.65 -16.73 12.51
N ASP A 328 -4.91 -16.36 12.78
CA ASP A 328 -6.07 -16.91 12.07
C ASP A 328 -6.02 -16.66 10.56
N ASN A 329 -5.36 -15.58 10.14
CA ASN A 329 -5.30 -15.20 8.74
C ASN A 329 -4.06 -15.72 7.99
N ILE A 330 -2.89 -15.76 8.65
CA ILE A 330 -1.63 -16.12 7.98
C ILE A 330 -1.10 -17.50 8.35
N GLY A 331 -1.70 -18.15 9.37
CA GLY A 331 -1.20 -19.40 9.93
C GLY A 331 -0.07 -19.19 10.95
N GLY A 332 0.48 -20.31 11.44
CA GLY A 332 1.54 -20.32 12.43
C GLY A 332 2.91 -20.78 11.91
N ASP A 333 3.07 -21.02 10.62
CA ASP A 333 4.33 -21.52 10.08
C ASP A 333 5.19 -20.40 9.49
N GLY A 334 6.46 -20.37 9.90
CA GLY A 334 7.43 -19.38 9.46
C GLY A 334 7.17 -17.96 9.99
N VAL A 335 6.52 -17.84 11.14
CA VAL A 335 6.09 -16.54 11.69
C VAL A 335 6.94 -16.17 12.91
N HIS A 336 7.61 -15.03 12.85
CA HIS A 336 8.28 -14.39 13.98
C HIS A 336 7.48 -13.15 14.37
N LEU A 337 7.09 -13.07 15.63
CA LEU A 337 6.27 -12.00 16.20
C LEU A 337 7.14 -11.18 17.16
N GLU A 338 7.38 -9.93 16.81
CA GLU A 338 7.92 -8.93 17.72
C GLU A 338 6.74 -8.24 18.39
N MET A 339 6.45 -8.71 19.63
CA MET A 339 5.29 -8.26 20.39
C MET A 339 5.56 -6.94 21.14
N ASP A 340 4.50 -6.23 21.45
CA ASP A 340 4.53 -5.05 22.31
C ASP A 340 3.97 -5.42 23.71
N PHE A 341 4.80 -6.11 24.50
CA PHE A 341 4.42 -6.55 25.85
C PHE A 341 4.76 -5.51 26.92
N HIS A 342 3.86 -5.36 27.89
CA HIS A 342 4.07 -4.48 29.03
C HIS A 342 4.37 -5.23 30.33
N ASN A 343 4.05 -6.53 30.42
CA ASN A 343 4.21 -7.33 31.63
C ASN A 343 4.15 -8.85 31.34
N GLU A 344 4.59 -9.66 32.31
CA GLU A 344 4.62 -11.13 32.18
C GLU A 344 3.24 -11.77 31.95
N ARG A 345 2.16 -11.14 32.40
CA ARG A 345 0.79 -11.66 32.22
C ARG A 345 0.37 -11.62 30.75
N GLU A 346 0.74 -10.58 30.04
CA GLU A 346 0.49 -10.48 28.59
C GLU A 346 1.29 -11.54 27.83
N VAL A 347 2.54 -11.80 28.25
CA VAL A 347 3.35 -12.89 27.67
C VAL A 347 2.67 -14.25 27.86
N GLU A 348 2.16 -14.52 29.08
CA GLU A 348 1.43 -15.78 29.35
C GLU A 348 0.16 -15.92 28.54
N GLN A 349 -0.55 -14.82 28.28
CA GLN A 349 -1.74 -14.83 27.42
C GLN A 349 -1.38 -15.11 25.98
N ALA A 350 -0.31 -14.47 25.46
CA ALA A 350 0.17 -14.69 24.10
C ALA A 350 0.66 -16.13 23.89
N LEU A 351 1.39 -16.70 24.85
CA LEU A 351 1.84 -18.09 24.80
C LEU A 351 0.67 -19.06 24.65
N ARG A 352 -0.42 -18.87 25.41
CA ARG A 352 -1.64 -19.70 25.28
C ARG A 352 -2.28 -19.61 23.90
N ILE A 353 -2.24 -18.42 23.28
CA ILE A 353 -2.74 -18.27 21.92
C ILE A 353 -1.81 -19.00 20.95
N VAL A 354 -0.52 -18.83 21.06
CA VAL A 354 0.48 -19.44 20.17
C VAL A 354 0.45 -20.98 20.26
N GLU A 355 0.30 -21.54 21.47
CA GLU A 355 0.16 -22.99 21.69
C GLU A 355 -0.97 -23.63 20.85
N GLU A 356 -2.06 -22.90 20.60
CA GLU A 356 -3.18 -23.39 19.78
C GLU A 356 -2.77 -23.59 18.31
N TYR A 357 -1.75 -22.84 17.82
CA TYR A 357 -1.25 -22.92 16.45
C TYR A 357 -0.01 -23.81 16.32
N GLN A 358 0.81 -23.94 17.36
CA GLN A 358 2.01 -24.79 17.37
C GLN A 358 1.68 -26.29 17.55
N SER A 359 0.57 -26.64 18.21
CA SER A 359 0.16 -28.04 18.44
C SER A 359 -0.38 -28.75 17.20
N LYS A 360 -0.43 -28.07 16.08
CA LYS A 360 -0.86 -28.61 14.79
C LYS A 360 0.36 -28.95 13.94
N ASP A 361 1.10 -30.00 14.33
CA ASP A 361 2.00 -30.64 13.38
C ASP A 361 1.18 -31.13 12.19
N ASP A 362 1.56 -30.72 10.97
CA ASP A 362 1.54 -31.50 9.76
C ASP A 362 1.03 -30.80 8.51
N ALA A 363 1.85 -30.80 7.47
CA ALA A 363 1.56 -30.49 6.09
C ALA A 363 0.39 -31.33 5.48
N ASP A 364 -0.06 -32.39 6.17
CA ASP A 364 -1.23 -33.19 5.78
C ASP A 364 -2.56 -32.57 6.23
N ARG A 365 -2.56 -31.58 7.15
CA ARG A 365 -3.80 -31.00 7.69
C ARG A 365 -4.40 -29.90 6.83
N GLU A 366 -3.61 -29.15 6.10
CA GLU A 366 -4.14 -28.11 5.22
C GLU A 366 -4.96 -28.72 4.08
N VAL A 367 -4.44 -29.83 3.51
CA VAL A 367 -5.19 -30.63 2.51
C VAL A 367 -6.33 -31.40 3.16
N GLU A 368 -6.14 -31.96 4.36
CA GLU A 368 -7.20 -32.69 5.08
C GLU A 368 -8.25 -31.74 5.68
N GLU A 369 -7.92 -30.51 6.10
CA GLU A 369 -8.91 -29.59 6.64
C GLU A 369 -9.75 -28.94 5.55
N ILE A 370 -9.17 -28.63 4.38
CA ILE A 370 -9.93 -28.27 3.18
C ILE A 370 -10.78 -29.46 2.71
N ILE A 371 -10.23 -30.65 2.69
CA ILE A 371 -10.96 -31.89 2.38
C ILE A 371 -11.98 -32.21 3.49
N ARG A 372 -11.66 -31.99 4.75
CA ARG A 372 -12.51 -32.27 5.90
C ARG A 372 -13.64 -31.26 6.08
N ILE A 373 -13.41 -29.99 5.74
CA ILE A 373 -14.47 -28.97 5.65
C ILE A 373 -15.41 -29.33 4.49
N VAL A 374 -14.85 -29.76 3.36
CA VAL A 374 -15.63 -30.24 2.21
C VAL A 374 -16.30 -31.58 2.51
N GLU A 375 -15.64 -32.54 3.18
CA GLU A 375 -16.17 -33.89 3.43
C GLU A 375 -17.01 -34.00 4.73
N LYS A 376 -16.75 -33.20 5.76
CA LYS A 376 -17.54 -33.16 6.98
C LYS A 376 -18.92 -32.56 6.75
N ASP A 377 -19.03 -31.65 5.79
CA ASP A 377 -20.32 -31.14 5.33
C ASP A 377 -21.02 -32.08 4.33
N PHE A 378 -20.26 -32.99 3.67
CA PHE A 378 -20.86 -34.05 2.85
C PHE A 378 -21.50 -35.17 3.70
N SER A 379 -21.05 -35.40 4.93
CA SER A 379 -21.52 -36.51 5.76
C SER A 379 -22.57 -36.13 6.79
N ASN A 380 -22.68 -34.87 7.14
CA ASN A 380 -23.71 -34.37 8.05
C ASN A 380 -24.74 -33.53 7.29
N GLY A 381 -25.81 -34.17 6.83
CA GLY A 381 -27.03 -33.51 6.40
C GLY A 381 -27.69 -32.75 7.55
N ALA A 382 -26.98 -31.84 8.18
CA ALA A 382 -27.46 -31.01 9.26
C ALA A 382 -28.24 -29.84 8.64
N LYS A 383 -29.56 -29.92 8.75
CA LYS A 383 -30.44 -28.77 8.69
C LYS A 383 -29.97 -27.76 9.72
N THR A 384 -29.29 -26.70 9.26
CA THR A 384 -29.04 -25.52 10.11
C THR A 384 -30.39 -24.97 10.58
N GLU A 385 -30.65 -24.99 11.86
CA GLU A 385 -31.82 -24.34 12.44
C GLU A 385 -31.75 -22.85 12.09
N LYS A 386 -32.73 -22.41 11.32
CA LYS A 386 -32.93 -21.00 10.99
C LYS A 386 -33.20 -20.22 12.26
N LYS A 387 -32.20 -19.57 12.87
CA LYS A 387 -32.43 -18.43 13.76
C LYS A 387 -33.23 -17.40 12.95
N GLY A 388 -34.37 -16.95 13.51
CA GLY A 388 -35.34 -16.12 12.84
C GLY A 388 -34.72 -14.96 12.06
N LYS A 389 -34.65 -15.10 10.75
CA LYS A 389 -34.12 -14.07 9.84
C LYS A 389 -35.11 -12.92 9.79
N ARG A 390 -34.68 -11.72 10.11
CA ARG A 390 -35.33 -10.50 9.64
C ARG A 390 -35.12 -10.44 8.12
N ALA A 391 -36.18 -10.65 7.35
CA ALA A 391 -36.10 -10.57 5.89
C ALA A 391 -35.81 -9.11 5.51
N PHE A 392 -34.66 -8.83 4.86
CA PHE A 392 -34.30 -7.48 4.44
C PHE A 392 -35.28 -6.87 3.42
N TRP A 393 -35.95 -7.72 2.67
CA TRP A 393 -36.97 -7.34 1.69
C TRP A 393 -38.30 -6.89 2.28
N ASP A 394 -38.46 -6.99 3.59
CA ASP A 394 -39.60 -6.41 4.32
C ASP A 394 -39.34 -4.96 4.77
N ALA A 395 -38.11 -4.46 4.59
CA ALA A 395 -37.71 -3.12 5.00
C ALA A 395 -37.88 -2.10 3.86
N ASP A 396 -38.58 -1.00 4.13
CA ASP A 396 -38.70 0.17 3.25
C ASP A 396 -37.41 1.01 3.25
N THR A 397 -36.24 0.34 3.17
CA THR A 397 -34.92 1.01 3.22
C THR A 397 -34.17 0.82 1.90
N VAL A 398 -33.31 1.78 1.57
CA VAL A 398 -32.37 1.64 0.46
C VAL A 398 -31.25 0.68 0.88
N CYS A 399 -31.01 -0.37 0.07
CA CYS A 399 -29.94 -1.34 0.30
C CYS A 399 -28.73 -1.02 -0.57
N LEU A 400 -27.54 -1.14 0.01
CA LEU A 400 -26.26 -1.01 -0.68
C LEU A 400 -25.80 -2.38 -1.18
N LEU A 401 -25.74 -2.57 -2.48
CA LEU A 401 -25.13 -3.72 -3.13
C LEU A 401 -23.63 -3.46 -3.27
N ASP A 402 -22.85 -4.51 -3.42
CA ASP A 402 -21.41 -4.43 -3.64
C ASP A 402 -21.05 -3.89 -5.04
N GLY A 403 -19.83 -4.10 -5.48
CA GLY A 403 -19.27 -3.54 -6.73
C GLY A 403 -18.72 -4.62 -7.66
N GLY A 404 -17.98 -4.18 -8.68
CA GLY A 404 -17.50 -5.04 -9.74
C GLY A 404 -16.51 -6.11 -9.28
N MET A 405 -16.95 -7.36 -9.10
CA MET A 405 -16.11 -8.50 -8.74
C MET A 405 -14.91 -8.63 -9.70
N GLY A 406 -15.14 -8.63 -11.01
CA GLY A 406 -14.07 -8.74 -12.00
C GLY A 406 -13.05 -7.60 -11.94
N THR A 407 -13.50 -6.38 -11.63
CA THR A 407 -12.61 -5.22 -11.44
C THR A 407 -11.67 -5.41 -10.26
N MET A 408 -12.20 -5.93 -9.17
CA MET A 408 -11.38 -6.20 -7.98
C MET A 408 -10.42 -7.37 -8.22
N ILE A 409 -10.84 -8.44 -8.90
CA ILE A 409 -9.96 -9.57 -9.27
C ILE A 409 -8.78 -9.08 -10.12
N GLN A 410 -8.98 -8.14 -11.06
CA GLN A 410 -7.91 -7.60 -11.89
C GLN A 410 -6.80 -6.92 -11.08
N GLN A 411 -7.11 -6.35 -9.92
CA GLN A 411 -6.11 -5.71 -9.05
C GLN A 411 -5.09 -6.71 -8.47
N TYR A 412 -5.43 -8.00 -8.39
CA TYR A 412 -4.54 -9.06 -7.91
C TYR A 412 -3.55 -9.54 -8.97
N GLN A 413 -3.70 -9.13 -10.23
CA GLN A 413 -2.83 -9.48 -11.36
C GLN A 413 -2.56 -10.99 -11.47
N LEU A 414 -3.58 -11.81 -11.22
CA LEU A 414 -3.49 -13.26 -11.17
C LEU A 414 -2.94 -13.84 -12.47
N ARG A 415 -2.10 -14.86 -12.33
CA ARG A 415 -1.50 -15.64 -13.42
C ARG A 415 -2.34 -16.89 -13.70
N GLU A 416 -2.00 -17.61 -14.78
CA GLU A 416 -2.67 -18.87 -15.13
C GLU A 416 -2.61 -19.88 -13.98
N GLU A 417 -1.49 -19.94 -13.28
CA GLU A 417 -1.28 -20.84 -12.14
C GLU A 417 -2.29 -20.63 -11.02
N ASP A 418 -2.71 -19.39 -10.78
CA ASP A 418 -3.72 -19.06 -9.76
C ASP A 418 -5.12 -19.52 -10.16
N PHE A 419 -5.43 -19.48 -11.48
CA PHE A 419 -6.69 -19.99 -12.02
C PHE A 419 -6.71 -21.51 -12.07
N LEU A 420 -5.57 -22.15 -12.34
CA LEU A 420 -5.44 -23.60 -12.29
C LEU A 420 -5.47 -24.13 -10.86
N GLY A 421 -4.73 -23.50 -9.96
CA GLY A 421 -4.50 -23.99 -8.60
C GLY A 421 -4.03 -25.44 -8.58
N ALA A 422 -4.00 -26.07 -7.43
CA ALA A 422 -3.66 -27.49 -7.31
C ALA A 422 -4.70 -28.41 -7.96
N ARG A 423 -5.98 -28.01 -7.94
CA ARG A 423 -7.10 -28.83 -8.42
C ARG A 423 -7.10 -29.05 -9.93
N PHE A 424 -6.64 -28.08 -10.70
CA PHE A 424 -6.65 -28.09 -12.17
C PHE A 424 -5.25 -28.02 -12.78
N ALA A 425 -4.19 -28.35 -12.04
CA ALA A 425 -2.79 -28.26 -12.48
C ALA A 425 -2.49 -28.94 -13.84
N ASN A 426 -3.26 -29.97 -14.21
CA ASN A 426 -3.14 -30.68 -15.46
C ASN A 426 -4.31 -30.42 -16.43
N HIS A 427 -5.04 -29.33 -16.26
CA HIS A 427 -6.20 -29.03 -17.10
C HIS A 427 -5.75 -28.73 -18.54
N PRO A 428 -6.45 -29.25 -19.58
CA PRO A 428 -5.99 -29.16 -20.99
C PRO A 428 -6.20 -27.78 -21.62
N LYS A 429 -6.95 -26.87 -20.99
CA LYS A 429 -7.25 -25.53 -21.47
C LYS A 429 -6.74 -24.50 -20.49
N GLU A 430 -6.36 -23.33 -21.00
CA GLU A 430 -6.10 -22.13 -20.20
C GLU A 430 -7.36 -21.72 -19.45
N LEU A 431 -7.25 -21.46 -18.13
CA LEU A 431 -8.33 -21.05 -17.25
C LEU A 431 -8.32 -19.56 -16.92
N LYS A 432 -7.25 -18.85 -17.26
CA LYS A 432 -7.15 -17.41 -17.06
C LYS A 432 -8.30 -16.70 -17.76
N GLY A 433 -9.04 -15.87 -16.99
CA GLY A 433 -10.26 -15.23 -17.44
C GLY A 433 -11.56 -15.92 -16.99
N CYS A 434 -11.50 -17.14 -16.50
CA CYS A 434 -12.61 -17.82 -15.85
C CYS A 434 -12.66 -17.42 -14.36
N ASN A 435 -13.11 -16.20 -14.07
CA ASN A 435 -13.10 -15.68 -12.71
C ASN A 435 -13.87 -16.54 -11.70
N ASP A 436 -14.91 -17.22 -12.16
CA ASP A 436 -15.78 -18.06 -11.32
C ASP A 436 -15.00 -19.23 -10.68
N VAL A 437 -13.99 -19.79 -11.38
CA VAL A 437 -13.19 -20.91 -10.87
C VAL A 437 -12.35 -20.53 -9.65
N LEU A 438 -12.05 -19.24 -9.48
CA LEU A 438 -11.24 -18.75 -8.35
C LEU A 438 -11.90 -19.03 -7.00
N SER A 439 -13.20 -19.25 -6.96
CA SER A 439 -13.89 -19.73 -5.75
C SER A 439 -13.43 -21.12 -5.30
N LEU A 440 -12.79 -21.90 -6.19
CA LEU A 440 -12.18 -23.20 -5.90
C LEU A 440 -10.65 -23.16 -5.84
N THR A 441 -10.01 -22.33 -6.66
CA THR A 441 -8.56 -22.37 -6.87
C THR A 441 -7.83 -21.27 -6.09
N ALA A 442 -8.47 -20.11 -5.89
CA ALA A 442 -7.93 -19.00 -5.11
C ALA A 442 -9.03 -18.38 -4.21
N PRO A 443 -9.69 -19.16 -3.33
CA PRO A 443 -10.82 -18.68 -2.51
C PRO A 443 -10.46 -17.51 -1.60
N PHE A 444 -9.20 -17.36 -1.24
CA PHE A 444 -8.71 -16.24 -0.45
C PHE A 444 -8.87 -14.89 -1.16
N VAL A 445 -8.68 -14.84 -2.50
CA VAL A 445 -8.90 -13.63 -3.31
C VAL A 445 -10.37 -13.20 -3.24
N ILE A 446 -11.27 -14.15 -3.48
CA ILE A 446 -12.70 -13.88 -3.48
C ILE A 446 -13.20 -13.49 -2.09
N ARG A 447 -12.68 -14.14 -1.03
CA ARG A 447 -12.96 -13.78 0.36
C ARG A 447 -12.54 -12.36 0.70
N ASP A 448 -11.33 -11.97 0.30
CA ASP A 448 -10.82 -10.63 0.55
C ASP A 448 -11.66 -9.56 -0.17
N ILE A 449 -12.08 -9.81 -1.40
CA ILE A 449 -12.96 -8.91 -2.16
C ILE A 449 -14.32 -8.75 -1.45
N HIS A 450 -14.94 -9.84 -1.01
CA HIS A 450 -16.20 -9.78 -0.26
C HIS A 450 -16.04 -8.97 1.03
N ARG A 451 -14.95 -9.18 1.78
CA ARG A 451 -14.65 -8.42 3.00
C ARG A 451 -14.45 -6.95 2.73
N LYS A 452 -13.71 -6.57 1.68
CA LYS A 452 -13.53 -5.17 1.26
C LYS A 452 -14.86 -4.48 0.98
N TYR A 453 -15.77 -5.15 0.29
CA TYR A 453 -17.10 -4.59 0.02
C TYR A 453 -17.97 -4.51 1.28
N LEU A 454 -17.92 -5.50 2.15
CA LEU A 454 -18.65 -5.49 3.44
C LEU A 454 -18.13 -4.40 4.37
N ASP A 455 -16.80 -4.21 4.43
CA ASP A 455 -16.17 -3.12 5.17
C ASP A 455 -16.50 -1.74 4.56
N ALA A 456 -16.60 -1.65 3.24
CA ALA A 456 -17.08 -0.46 2.54
C ALA A 456 -18.55 -0.14 2.84
N GLY A 457 -19.27 -1.06 3.49
CA GLY A 457 -20.64 -0.86 3.94
C GLY A 457 -21.70 -1.56 3.11
N ALA A 458 -21.36 -2.45 2.19
CA ALA A 458 -22.33 -3.22 1.41
C ALA A 458 -23.28 -3.99 2.35
N ASP A 459 -24.58 -3.86 2.14
CA ASP A 459 -25.62 -4.63 2.85
C ASP A 459 -25.87 -5.97 2.15
N LEU A 460 -25.62 -6.02 0.83
CA LEU A 460 -25.79 -7.16 -0.06
C LEU A 460 -24.46 -7.43 -0.77
N ILE A 461 -24.01 -8.68 -0.82
CA ILE A 461 -22.85 -9.09 -1.61
C ILE A 461 -23.24 -10.16 -2.63
N GLU A 462 -22.73 -10.04 -3.84
CA GLU A 462 -22.96 -10.98 -4.94
C GLU A 462 -21.97 -12.15 -4.84
N THR A 463 -22.42 -13.37 -5.18
CA THR A 463 -21.52 -14.51 -5.32
C THR A 463 -20.62 -14.35 -6.56
N ASN A 464 -19.40 -14.88 -6.54
CA ASN A 464 -18.52 -14.94 -7.72
C ASN A 464 -18.94 -16.05 -8.68
N THR A 465 -20.12 -15.88 -9.33
CA THR A 465 -20.75 -16.93 -10.13
C THR A 465 -21.42 -16.40 -11.40
N PHE A 466 -21.03 -15.22 -11.87
CA PHE A 466 -21.64 -14.55 -13.02
C PHE A 466 -21.71 -15.42 -14.28
N ASN A 467 -20.61 -16.15 -14.60
CA ASN A 467 -20.54 -17.09 -15.74
C ASN A 467 -20.50 -18.56 -15.32
N ALA A 468 -20.85 -18.88 -14.08
CA ALA A 468 -20.70 -20.23 -13.52
C ALA A 468 -21.80 -21.22 -13.94
N GLN A 469 -22.50 -20.97 -15.05
CA GLN A 469 -23.43 -21.95 -15.63
C GLN A 469 -22.70 -22.86 -16.64
N ARG A 470 -23.16 -24.09 -16.73
CA ARG A 470 -22.58 -25.17 -17.58
C ARG A 470 -22.20 -24.72 -18.99
N ILE A 471 -23.01 -23.86 -19.61
CA ILE A 471 -22.87 -23.40 -21.00
C ILE A 471 -21.61 -22.54 -21.14
N SER A 472 -21.43 -21.50 -20.30
CA SER A 472 -20.24 -20.65 -20.33
C SER A 472 -18.99 -21.38 -19.83
N LEU A 473 -19.12 -22.22 -18.80
CA LEU A 473 -18.00 -23.03 -18.28
C LEU A 473 -17.48 -24.04 -19.33
N SER A 474 -18.29 -24.44 -20.33
CA SER A 474 -17.83 -25.33 -21.39
C SER A 474 -16.73 -24.73 -22.26
N ASP A 475 -16.64 -23.43 -22.37
CA ASP A 475 -15.56 -22.76 -23.12
C ASP A 475 -14.18 -23.02 -22.48
N TYR A 476 -14.15 -23.15 -21.15
CA TYR A 476 -12.97 -23.52 -20.37
C TYR A 476 -12.86 -25.04 -20.11
N GLY A 477 -13.83 -25.86 -20.50
CA GLY A 477 -13.85 -27.30 -20.20
C GLY A 477 -14.24 -27.62 -18.75
N LEU A 478 -14.86 -26.65 -18.06
CA LEU A 478 -15.26 -26.75 -16.67
C LEU A 478 -16.76 -27.01 -16.44
N GLN A 479 -17.51 -27.38 -17.49
CA GLN A 479 -18.96 -27.62 -17.40
C GLN A 479 -19.39 -28.63 -16.32
N ASP A 480 -18.55 -29.61 -16.02
CA ASP A 480 -18.84 -30.64 -15.02
C ASP A 480 -18.56 -30.18 -13.58
N TYR A 481 -17.92 -29.02 -13.41
CA TYR A 481 -17.67 -28.36 -12.13
C TYR A 481 -18.66 -27.24 -11.82
N CYS A 482 -19.72 -27.07 -12.64
CA CYS A 482 -20.75 -26.05 -12.44
C CYS A 482 -21.28 -26.04 -10.99
N ARG A 483 -21.69 -27.20 -10.47
CA ARG A 483 -22.18 -27.33 -9.10
C ARG A 483 -21.13 -26.93 -8.05
N ASP A 484 -19.91 -27.44 -8.18
CA ASP A 484 -18.83 -27.22 -7.22
C ASP A 484 -18.46 -25.75 -7.11
N ILE A 485 -18.33 -25.05 -8.26
CA ILE A 485 -18.00 -23.63 -8.33
C ILE A 485 -19.10 -22.79 -7.64
N ASN A 486 -20.35 -23.02 -8.00
CA ASN A 486 -21.46 -22.25 -7.44
C ASN A 486 -21.64 -22.49 -5.94
N LEU A 487 -21.51 -23.74 -5.50
CA LEU A 487 -21.61 -24.10 -4.09
C LEU A 487 -20.50 -23.47 -3.25
N ALA A 488 -19.25 -23.53 -3.76
CA ALA A 488 -18.09 -22.93 -3.08
C ALA A 488 -18.23 -21.41 -3.00
N ALA A 489 -18.59 -20.74 -4.09
CA ALA A 489 -18.78 -19.30 -4.13
C ALA A 489 -19.87 -18.83 -3.15
N ALA A 490 -21.03 -19.52 -3.14
CA ALA A 490 -22.14 -19.16 -2.25
C ALA A 490 -21.77 -19.33 -0.76
N ARG A 491 -21.08 -20.42 -0.42
CA ARG A 491 -20.64 -20.68 0.95
C ARG A 491 -19.59 -19.65 1.42
N LEU A 492 -18.65 -19.31 0.54
CA LEU A 492 -17.61 -18.30 0.82
C LEU A 492 -18.24 -16.93 1.08
N ALA A 493 -19.15 -16.50 0.21
CA ALA A 493 -19.89 -15.25 0.41
C ALA A 493 -20.73 -15.28 1.69
N ARG A 494 -21.38 -16.42 1.99
CA ARG A 494 -22.18 -16.61 3.24
C ARG A 494 -21.31 -16.45 4.47
N GLN A 495 -20.15 -17.08 4.50
CA GLN A 495 -19.20 -16.96 5.59
C GLN A 495 -18.82 -15.50 5.83
N CYS A 496 -18.43 -14.78 4.78
CA CYS A 496 -18.08 -13.37 4.89
C CYS A 496 -19.27 -12.51 5.38
N ALA A 497 -20.47 -12.73 4.84
CA ALA A 497 -21.65 -11.99 5.25
C ALA A 497 -22.02 -12.27 6.72
N ASP A 498 -21.84 -13.49 7.22
CA ASP A 498 -22.12 -13.83 8.61
C ASP A 498 -21.08 -13.21 9.57
N GLU A 499 -19.81 -13.12 9.18
CA GLU A 499 -18.75 -12.42 9.93
C GLU A 499 -19.07 -10.93 10.16
N PHE A 500 -19.63 -10.25 9.16
CA PHE A 500 -19.95 -8.82 9.21
C PHE A 500 -21.38 -8.51 9.67
N SER A 501 -22.21 -9.54 9.89
CA SER A 501 -23.59 -9.35 10.30
C SER A 501 -23.70 -9.05 11.79
N THR A 502 -24.48 -8.02 12.13
CA THR A 502 -24.90 -7.71 13.51
C THR A 502 -26.43 -7.79 13.64
N GLN A 503 -26.97 -7.76 14.89
CA GLN A 503 -28.41 -7.71 15.10
C GLN A 503 -29.08 -6.50 14.44
N ASP A 504 -28.38 -5.37 14.43
CA ASP A 504 -28.91 -4.11 13.89
C ASP A 504 -28.60 -3.94 12.39
N ARG A 505 -27.59 -4.64 11.89
CA ARG A 505 -27.17 -4.56 10.49
C ARG A 505 -26.83 -5.94 9.92
N PRO A 506 -27.84 -6.75 9.57
CA PRO A 506 -27.61 -8.03 8.92
C PRO A 506 -27.06 -7.83 7.49
N ARG A 507 -26.20 -8.75 7.04
CA ARG A 507 -25.64 -8.81 5.69
C ARG A 507 -26.25 -9.99 4.94
N TYR A 508 -26.44 -9.85 3.64
CA TYR A 508 -27.13 -10.84 2.82
C TYR A 508 -26.29 -11.25 1.62
N VAL A 509 -26.45 -12.48 1.20
CA VAL A 509 -25.76 -13.06 0.04
C VAL A 509 -26.73 -13.21 -1.13
N ILE A 510 -26.35 -12.65 -2.26
CA ILE A 510 -27.15 -12.65 -3.48
C ILE A 510 -26.47 -13.56 -4.51
N GLY A 511 -27.17 -14.58 -4.97
CA GLY A 511 -26.65 -15.48 -6.00
C GLY A 511 -26.64 -14.81 -7.37
N SER A 512 -25.46 -14.43 -7.86
CA SER A 512 -25.28 -13.79 -9.16
C SER A 512 -25.41 -14.81 -10.29
N ILE A 513 -26.26 -14.50 -11.28
CA ILE A 513 -26.58 -15.33 -12.46
C ILE A 513 -26.55 -14.43 -13.67
N GLY A 514 -25.42 -14.44 -14.39
CA GLY A 514 -25.26 -13.69 -15.62
C GLY A 514 -25.90 -14.33 -16.84
N PRO A 515 -25.89 -13.64 -17.99
CA PRO A 515 -26.30 -14.21 -19.28
C PRO A 515 -25.34 -15.31 -19.69
N THR A 516 -25.79 -16.29 -20.39
CA THR A 516 -24.90 -17.25 -21.06
C THR A 516 -24.21 -16.58 -22.26
N ASN A 517 -23.01 -17.06 -22.60
CA ASN A 517 -22.28 -16.67 -23.82
C ASN A 517 -22.97 -17.08 -25.13
N LYS A 518 -24.05 -17.88 -25.03
CA LYS A 518 -24.90 -18.28 -26.13
C LYS A 518 -26.36 -17.92 -25.81
N THR A 519 -27.13 -17.53 -26.82
CA THR A 519 -28.53 -17.17 -26.62
C THR A 519 -29.44 -18.12 -27.42
N SER A 520 -30.70 -18.22 -27.00
CA SER A 520 -31.71 -18.94 -27.75
C SER A 520 -32.42 -18.08 -28.82
N SER A 521 -32.19 -16.76 -28.79
CA SER A 521 -32.85 -15.82 -29.74
C SER A 521 -31.98 -15.53 -30.96
N VAL A 522 -30.65 -15.63 -30.86
CA VAL A 522 -29.70 -15.32 -31.93
C VAL A 522 -28.76 -16.50 -32.20
N ALA A 523 -28.73 -16.97 -33.45
CA ALA A 523 -27.82 -18.02 -33.85
C ALA A 523 -26.36 -17.54 -33.88
N THR A 524 -25.53 -18.09 -33.00
CA THR A 524 -24.07 -17.95 -33.05
C THR A 524 -23.52 -19.14 -33.80
N SER A 525 -22.76 -18.94 -34.88
CA SER A 525 -22.16 -20.00 -35.69
C SER A 525 -23.19 -21.00 -36.34
N GLY A 526 -24.42 -20.55 -36.60
CA GLY A 526 -25.43 -21.34 -37.33
C GLY A 526 -26.28 -22.30 -36.48
N ASN A 527 -26.01 -22.42 -35.16
CA ASN A 527 -26.87 -23.21 -34.26
C ASN A 527 -27.46 -22.35 -33.16
N LEU A 528 -28.78 -22.38 -33.01
CA LEU A 528 -29.48 -21.85 -31.85
C LEU A 528 -29.27 -22.78 -30.66
N LEU A 529 -29.06 -22.22 -29.47
CA LEU A 529 -29.07 -22.96 -28.22
C LEU A 529 -30.49 -23.53 -27.98
N ASP A 530 -30.58 -24.82 -27.63
CA ASP A 530 -31.85 -25.42 -27.22
C ASP A 530 -32.35 -24.76 -25.92
N LYS A 531 -33.64 -24.43 -25.89
CA LYS A 531 -34.23 -23.74 -24.73
C LYS A 531 -34.23 -24.61 -23.48
N ASN A 532 -34.33 -25.94 -23.60
CA ASN A 532 -34.30 -26.85 -22.50
C ASN A 532 -32.86 -26.95 -21.93
N ASP A 533 -31.83 -26.93 -22.79
CA ASP A 533 -30.46 -26.91 -22.36
C ASP A 533 -30.16 -25.65 -21.56
N LEU A 534 -30.62 -24.50 -22.03
CA LEU A 534 -30.46 -23.22 -21.31
C LEU A 534 -31.23 -23.21 -19.98
N LEU A 535 -32.50 -23.68 -19.97
CA LEU A 535 -33.31 -23.80 -18.78
C LEU A 535 -32.64 -24.72 -17.75
N ASN A 536 -32.15 -25.88 -18.18
CA ASN A 536 -31.45 -26.82 -17.29
C ASN A 536 -30.13 -26.28 -16.76
N ALA A 537 -29.36 -25.52 -17.56
CA ALA A 537 -28.15 -24.87 -17.11
C ALA A 537 -28.40 -23.86 -15.98
N TYR A 538 -29.45 -23.04 -16.10
CA TYR A 538 -29.87 -22.15 -15.04
C TYR A 538 -30.36 -22.89 -13.80
N LYS A 539 -31.14 -23.97 -13.96
CA LYS A 539 -31.58 -24.79 -12.82
C LYS A 539 -30.42 -25.41 -12.07
N GLU A 540 -29.42 -25.95 -12.77
CA GLU A 540 -28.21 -26.53 -12.15
C GLU A 540 -27.47 -25.47 -11.31
N GLN A 541 -27.22 -24.29 -11.86
CA GLN A 541 -26.57 -23.18 -11.18
C GLN A 541 -27.38 -22.75 -9.95
N MET A 542 -28.66 -22.44 -10.12
CA MET A 542 -29.53 -21.96 -9.04
C MET A 542 -29.68 -22.98 -7.91
N THR A 543 -29.78 -24.28 -8.24
CA THR A 543 -29.83 -25.33 -7.22
C THR A 543 -28.59 -25.32 -6.33
N ALA A 544 -27.40 -25.17 -6.91
CA ALA A 544 -26.14 -25.13 -6.17
C ALA A 544 -26.03 -23.84 -5.33
N LEU A 545 -26.46 -22.71 -5.85
CA LEU A 545 -26.49 -21.44 -5.11
C LEU A 545 -27.41 -21.50 -3.89
N VAL A 546 -28.62 -22.06 -4.06
CA VAL A 546 -29.60 -22.26 -2.97
C VAL A 546 -29.04 -23.19 -1.89
N GLU A 547 -28.42 -24.29 -2.30
CA GLU A 547 -27.74 -25.22 -1.38
C GLU A 547 -26.59 -24.55 -0.65
N GLY A 548 -25.87 -23.61 -1.29
CA GLY A 548 -24.80 -22.81 -0.69
C GLY A 548 -25.28 -21.73 0.28
N GLY A 549 -26.58 -21.47 0.35
CA GLY A 549 -27.22 -20.61 1.37
C GLY A 549 -27.35 -19.15 0.96
N VAL A 550 -27.58 -18.84 -0.32
CA VAL A 550 -27.93 -17.49 -0.77
C VAL A 550 -29.29 -17.04 -0.25
N ASP A 551 -29.46 -15.74 -0.04
CA ASP A 551 -30.71 -15.14 0.48
C ASP A 551 -31.67 -14.71 -0.65
N ALA A 552 -31.14 -14.44 -1.85
CA ALA A 552 -31.90 -14.10 -3.05
C ALA A 552 -31.14 -14.53 -4.32
N LEU A 553 -31.81 -14.57 -5.45
CA LEU A 553 -31.24 -14.82 -6.77
C LEU A 553 -31.23 -13.51 -7.57
N LEU A 554 -30.10 -13.14 -8.17
CA LEU A 554 -29.93 -11.99 -9.04
C LEU A 554 -29.64 -12.45 -10.47
N ILE A 555 -30.63 -12.33 -11.32
CA ILE A 555 -30.54 -12.55 -12.78
C ILE A 555 -30.13 -11.20 -13.37
N GLU A 556 -28.85 -11.07 -13.76
CA GLU A 556 -28.26 -9.75 -14.05
C GLU A 556 -27.61 -9.65 -15.42
N THR A 557 -27.38 -8.39 -15.84
CA THR A 557 -26.72 -8.03 -17.12
C THR A 557 -27.35 -8.68 -18.32
N ILE A 558 -28.63 -9.01 -18.22
CA ILE A 558 -29.34 -9.74 -19.27
C ILE A 558 -29.59 -8.82 -20.48
N PHE A 559 -29.13 -9.27 -21.63
CA PHE A 559 -29.30 -8.58 -22.91
C PHE A 559 -30.22 -9.33 -23.91
N ASP A 560 -30.79 -10.46 -23.48
CA ASP A 560 -31.80 -11.23 -24.27
C ASP A 560 -32.99 -11.57 -23.38
N VAL A 561 -34.18 -11.08 -23.75
CA VAL A 561 -35.43 -11.29 -23.00
C VAL A 561 -35.83 -12.77 -22.89
N GLU A 562 -35.46 -13.61 -23.87
CA GLU A 562 -35.74 -15.05 -23.78
C GLU A 562 -34.84 -15.74 -22.75
N ASN A 563 -33.57 -15.35 -22.66
CA ASN A 563 -32.68 -15.81 -21.58
C ASN A 563 -33.27 -15.40 -20.21
N ALA A 564 -33.73 -14.14 -20.08
CA ALA A 564 -34.39 -13.68 -18.85
C ALA A 564 -35.62 -14.53 -18.49
N ARG A 565 -36.48 -14.83 -19.49
CA ARG A 565 -37.68 -15.65 -19.29
C ARG A 565 -37.33 -17.04 -18.74
N LEU A 566 -36.36 -17.71 -19.39
CA LEU A 566 -35.92 -19.05 -18.98
C LEU A 566 -35.22 -19.06 -17.61
N ALA A 567 -34.45 -18.02 -17.30
CA ALA A 567 -33.83 -17.90 -15.98
C ALA A 567 -34.88 -17.66 -14.87
N VAL A 568 -35.92 -16.85 -15.13
CA VAL A 568 -37.02 -16.65 -14.20
C VAL A 568 -37.83 -17.95 -14.02
N GLU A 569 -38.06 -18.71 -15.10
CA GLU A 569 -38.72 -20.02 -15.04
C GLU A 569 -37.88 -21.03 -14.23
N ALA A 570 -36.54 -21.05 -14.42
CA ALA A 570 -35.64 -21.86 -13.65
C ALA A 570 -35.72 -21.52 -12.14
N ALA A 571 -35.71 -20.22 -11.80
CA ALA A 571 -35.83 -19.78 -10.40
C ALA A 571 -37.16 -20.22 -9.78
N GLN A 572 -38.24 -20.15 -10.53
CA GLN A 572 -39.60 -20.57 -10.08
C GLN A 572 -39.63 -22.07 -9.74
N GLU A 573 -38.94 -22.88 -10.53
CA GLU A 573 -38.94 -24.32 -10.33
C GLU A 573 -37.94 -24.80 -9.25
N THR A 574 -36.78 -24.12 -9.12
CA THR A 574 -35.69 -24.56 -8.22
C THR A 574 -35.70 -23.88 -6.86
N ALA A 575 -36.18 -22.64 -6.80
CA ALA A 575 -36.09 -21.82 -5.59
C ALA A 575 -37.39 -21.00 -5.35
N PRO A 576 -38.58 -21.62 -5.27
CA PRO A 576 -39.88 -20.91 -5.22
C PRO A 576 -40.00 -19.99 -3.99
N GLU A 577 -39.22 -20.20 -2.96
CA GLU A 577 -39.25 -19.43 -1.69
C GLU A 577 -38.29 -18.25 -1.69
N LEU A 578 -37.38 -18.14 -2.65
CA LEU A 578 -36.40 -17.07 -2.67
C LEU A 578 -36.86 -15.89 -3.54
N PRO A 579 -36.59 -14.65 -3.13
CA PRO A 579 -36.82 -13.48 -3.94
C PRO A 579 -35.92 -13.49 -5.20
N VAL A 580 -36.45 -13.02 -6.31
CA VAL A 580 -35.72 -12.86 -7.56
C VAL A 580 -35.54 -11.39 -7.87
N MET A 581 -34.30 -10.99 -8.08
CA MET A 581 -33.91 -9.68 -8.56
C MET A 581 -33.60 -9.82 -10.07
N LEU A 582 -34.06 -8.89 -10.89
CA LEU A 582 -33.86 -8.93 -12.34
C LEU A 582 -33.25 -7.63 -12.82
N SER A 583 -32.11 -7.70 -13.47
CA SER A 583 -31.34 -6.55 -13.94
C SER A 583 -30.91 -6.72 -15.40
N PHE A 584 -31.08 -5.67 -16.19
CA PHE A 584 -30.84 -5.68 -17.63
C PHE A 584 -29.65 -4.79 -18.01
N SER A 585 -28.94 -5.21 -19.05
CA SER A 585 -28.05 -4.33 -19.80
C SER A 585 -28.84 -3.72 -20.95
N VAL A 586 -28.98 -2.39 -20.97
CA VAL A 586 -29.73 -1.65 -21.98
C VAL A 586 -28.83 -0.69 -22.75
N SER A 587 -29.18 -0.47 -24.03
CA SER A 587 -28.41 0.37 -24.93
C SER A 587 -29.01 1.78 -25.08
N THR A 588 -30.28 1.94 -24.77
CA THR A 588 -31.02 3.21 -25.01
C THR A 588 -31.89 3.59 -23.81
N PRO A 589 -32.10 4.91 -23.59
CA PRO A 589 -32.92 5.41 -22.48
C PRO A 589 -34.41 5.03 -22.50
N ASP A 590 -34.92 4.53 -23.62
CA ASP A 590 -36.28 4.05 -23.76
C ASP A 590 -36.43 2.54 -23.52
N GLY A 591 -35.34 1.90 -23.03
CA GLY A 591 -35.34 0.51 -22.58
C GLY A 591 -35.09 -0.53 -23.65
N HIS A 592 -34.47 -0.20 -24.78
CA HIS A 592 -34.06 -1.22 -25.77
C HIS A 592 -32.68 -1.76 -25.44
N ASN A 593 -32.51 -3.07 -25.51
CA ASN A 593 -31.23 -3.78 -25.33
C ASN A 593 -30.45 -3.85 -26.67
N MET A 594 -29.29 -4.50 -26.68
CA MET A 594 -28.43 -4.66 -27.86
C MET A 594 -29.12 -5.42 -29.03
N LEU A 595 -30.12 -6.23 -28.74
CA LEU A 595 -30.89 -6.99 -29.73
C LEU A 595 -32.13 -6.23 -30.24
N GLY A 596 -32.31 -4.96 -29.81
CA GLY A 596 -33.45 -4.16 -30.15
C GLY A 596 -34.75 -4.58 -29.43
N GLN A 597 -34.67 -5.41 -28.42
CA GLN A 597 -35.83 -5.83 -27.63
C GLN A 597 -36.10 -4.81 -26.53
N ASN A 598 -37.38 -4.46 -26.32
CA ASN A 598 -37.73 -3.50 -25.26
C ASN A 598 -38.01 -4.23 -23.94
N ILE A 599 -37.25 -3.91 -22.91
CA ILE A 599 -37.33 -4.56 -21.59
C ILE A 599 -38.63 -4.22 -20.85
N LEU A 600 -39.23 -3.05 -21.08
CA LEU A 600 -40.48 -2.65 -20.43
C LEU A 600 -41.65 -3.56 -20.86
N ASN A 601 -41.74 -3.88 -22.17
CA ASN A 601 -42.72 -4.82 -22.67
C ASN A 601 -42.59 -6.23 -22.10
N PHE A 602 -41.35 -6.67 -21.85
CA PHE A 602 -41.08 -7.93 -21.20
C PHE A 602 -41.49 -7.91 -19.73
N LEU A 603 -41.13 -6.85 -18.99
CA LEU A 603 -41.52 -6.69 -17.60
C LEU A 603 -43.02 -6.65 -17.38
N ASP A 604 -43.81 -6.11 -18.34
CA ASP A 604 -45.26 -6.18 -18.29
C ASP A 604 -45.76 -7.63 -18.27
N SER A 605 -45.11 -8.55 -19.00
CA SER A 605 -45.42 -9.98 -18.97
C SER A 605 -45.11 -10.67 -17.67
N LEU A 606 -44.19 -10.13 -16.86
CA LEU A 606 -43.80 -10.63 -15.53
C LEU A 606 -44.53 -9.94 -14.38
N SER A 607 -45.46 -9.03 -14.63
CA SER A 607 -46.16 -8.25 -13.59
C SER A 607 -46.85 -9.10 -12.53
N SER A 608 -47.30 -10.31 -12.89
CA SER A 608 -47.91 -11.29 -11.97
C SER A 608 -46.96 -12.30 -11.34
N PHE A 609 -45.64 -12.18 -11.59
CA PHE A 609 -44.64 -13.11 -11.05
C PHE A 609 -44.36 -12.82 -9.55
N PRO A 610 -44.78 -13.72 -8.63
CA PRO A 610 -44.79 -13.40 -7.20
C PRO A 610 -43.38 -13.22 -6.61
N GLN A 611 -42.41 -13.98 -7.11
CA GLN A 611 -41.03 -13.95 -6.62
C GLN A 611 -40.25 -12.71 -7.07
N LEU A 612 -40.75 -11.97 -8.10
CA LEU A 612 -40.04 -10.80 -8.60
C LEU A 612 -40.03 -9.70 -7.55
N TYR A 613 -38.87 -9.53 -6.96
CA TYR A 613 -38.65 -8.60 -5.86
C TYR A 613 -38.17 -7.22 -6.33
N SER A 614 -37.21 -7.19 -7.27
CA SER A 614 -36.71 -5.95 -7.86
C SER A 614 -36.55 -6.06 -9.38
N VAL A 615 -36.65 -4.92 -10.04
CA VAL A 615 -36.32 -4.72 -11.44
C VAL A 615 -35.32 -3.60 -11.60
N GLY A 616 -34.37 -3.71 -12.51
CA GLY A 616 -33.36 -2.68 -12.64
C GLY A 616 -32.49 -2.78 -13.88
N ILE A 617 -31.48 -1.96 -13.90
CA ILE A 617 -30.43 -1.94 -14.93
C ILE A 617 -29.04 -1.91 -14.31
N ASN A 618 -28.09 -2.54 -14.98
CA ASN A 618 -26.70 -2.50 -14.62
C ASN A 618 -25.80 -2.44 -15.86
N CYS A 619 -24.50 -2.38 -15.66
CA CYS A 619 -23.52 -2.26 -16.74
C CYS A 619 -23.78 -1.06 -17.67
N THR A 620 -24.37 0.02 -17.17
CA THR A 620 -24.56 1.27 -17.92
C THR A 620 -23.48 2.29 -17.55
N ALA A 621 -22.92 2.95 -18.56
CA ALA A 621 -21.88 3.97 -18.33
C ALA A 621 -22.46 5.37 -18.12
N ASP A 622 -23.67 5.65 -18.62
CA ASP A 622 -24.32 6.97 -18.53
C ASP A 622 -25.59 6.92 -17.69
N VAL A 623 -25.41 7.10 -16.38
CA VAL A 623 -26.50 7.15 -15.40
C VAL A 623 -27.52 8.25 -15.72
N LYS A 624 -27.04 9.43 -16.19
CA LYS A 624 -27.91 10.58 -16.46
C LYS A 624 -28.83 10.31 -17.64
N ALA A 625 -28.30 9.71 -18.69
CA ALA A 625 -29.11 9.31 -19.86
C ALA A 625 -30.19 8.28 -19.50
N MET A 626 -29.89 7.37 -18.56
CA MET A 626 -30.80 6.32 -18.12
C MET A 626 -31.86 6.77 -17.10
N THR A 627 -31.76 7.98 -16.57
CA THR A 627 -32.70 8.49 -15.56
C THR A 627 -34.18 8.37 -15.96
N PRO A 628 -34.63 8.64 -17.20
CA PRO A 628 -36.00 8.43 -17.59
C PRO A 628 -36.47 6.97 -17.47
N LEU A 629 -35.64 6.03 -17.90
CA LEU A 629 -35.92 4.61 -17.81
C LEU A 629 -36.05 4.12 -16.38
N ILE A 630 -35.15 4.57 -15.49
CA ILE A 630 -35.17 4.23 -14.07
C ILE A 630 -36.49 4.67 -13.42
N LYS A 631 -36.97 5.86 -13.76
CA LYS A 631 -38.27 6.37 -13.29
C LYS A 631 -39.42 5.57 -13.85
N GLU A 632 -39.32 5.09 -15.08
CA GLU A 632 -40.35 4.26 -15.74
C GLU A 632 -40.42 2.87 -15.06
N LEU A 633 -39.28 2.27 -14.68
CA LEU A 633 -39.23 1.01 -13.95
C LEU A 633 -40.04 1.03 -12.64
N ALA A 634 -40.10 2.17 -11.95
CA ALA A 634 -40.90 2.29 -10.72
C ALA A 634 -42.41 2.03 -10.93
N ARG A 635 -42.92 2.14 -12.15
CA ARG A 635 -44.36 1.88 -12.48
C ARG A 635 -44.76 0.43 -12.35
N PHE A 636 -43.79 -0.50 -12.38
CA PHE A 636 -44.08 -1.92 -12.19
C PHE A 636 -44.39 -2.30 -10.73
N GLY A 637 -44.36 -1.32 -9.80
CA GLY A 637 -44.66 -1.55 -8.39
C GLY A 637 -43.66 -2.49 -7.67
N LYS A 638 -42.49 -2.66 -8.29
CA LYS A 638 -41.36 -3.43 -7.74
C LYS A 638 -40.27 -2.47 -7.26
N ARG A 639 -39.35 -2.96 -6.42
CA ARG A 639 -38.18 -2.21 -6.04
C ARG A 639 -37.28 -1.97 -7.25
N VAL A 640 -36.68 -0.79 -7.37
CA VAL A 640 -35.81 -0.44 -8.50
C VAL A 640 -34.38 -0.56 -8.08
N SER A 641 -33.58 -1.30 -8.85
CA SER A 641 -32.13 -1.47 -8.66
C SER A 641 -31.32 -0.78 -9.75
N LEU A 642 -30.17 -0.21 -9.35
CA LEU A 642 -29.20 0.40 -10.27
C LEU A 642 -27.79 0.16 -9.76
N TYR A 643 -26.95 -0.46 -10.60
CA TYR A 643 -25.52 -0.59 -10.31
C TYR A 643 -24.71 -0.36 -11.61
N PRO A 644 -24.34 0.92 -11.84
CA PRO A 644 -23.69 1.35 -13.08
C PRO A 644 -22.19 1.06 -13.09
N ASN A 645 -21.58 1.18 -14.28
CA ASN A 645 -20.13 1.18 -14.42
C ASN A 645 -19.54 2.50 -13.92
N ALA A 646 -18.26 2.48 -13.55
CA ALA A 646 -17.49 3.69 -13.29
C ALA A 646 -17.11 4.42 -14.60
N GLY A 647 -18.08 4.68 -15.46
CA GLY A 647 -17.89 5.23 -16.79
C GLY A 647 -17.54 4.17 -17.84
N LEU A 648 -16.83 4.58 -18.90
CA LEU A 648 -16.35 3.69 -19.96
C LEU A 648 -14.89 3.37 -19.76
N PRO A 649 -14.44 2.14 -20.07
CA PRO A 649 -13.02 1.82 -20.04
C PRO A 649 -12.27 2.52 -21.19
N ASP A 650 -11.05 2.95 -20.94
CA ASP A 650 -10.11 3.41 -21.95
C ASP A 650 -9.44 2.24 -22.70
N GLY A 651 -8.54 2.54 -23.64
CA GLY A 651 -7.80 1.52 -24.39
C GLY A 651 -6.90 0.61 -23.53
N ASN A 652 -6.65 0.96 -22.27
CA ASN A 652 -5.87 0.19 -21.30
C ASN A 652 -6.76 -0.49 -20.24
N GLY A 653 -8.08 -0.35 -20.33
CA GLY A 653 -9.03 -0.95 -19.40
C GLY A 653 -9.32 -0.12 -18.15
N HIS A 654 -8.78 1.11 -18.02
CA HIS A 654 -9.08 1.98 -16.89
C HIS A 654 -10.43 2.69 -17.11
N TYR A 655 -11.20 2.78 -16.05
CA TYR A 655 -12.51 3.42 -16.07
C TYR A 655 -12.41 4.91 -15.73
N SER A 656 -13.26 5.72 -16.38
CA SER A 656 -13.10 7.18 -16.42
C SER A 656 -13.70 7.92 -15.23
N LYS A 657 -14.50 7.29 -14.37
CA LYS A 657 -15.20 7.95 -13.27
C LYS A 657 -14.57 7.62 -11.92
N THR A 658 -14.26 8.68 -11.16
CA THR A 658 -13.89 8.55 -9.74
C THR A 658 -15.12 8.25 -8.87
N PRO A 659 -14.93 7.77 -7.63
CA PRO A 659 -16.03 7.59 -6.67
C PRO A 659 -16.93 8.82 -6.54
N GLU A 660 -16.35 10.02 -6.44
CA GLU A 660 -17.08 11.29 -6.29
C GLU A 660 -17.92 11.62 -7.53
N SER A 661 -17.34 11.42 -8.71
CA SER A 661 -18.05 11.70 -9.97
C SER A 661 -19.20 10.73 -10.20
N LEU A 662 -19.05 9.46 -9.81
CA LEU A 662 -20.13 8.48 -9.90
C LEU A 662 -21.28 8.83 -8.94
N VAL A 663 -20.97 9.19 -7.68
CA VAL A 663 -21.97 9.62 -6.69
C VAL A 663 -22.69 10.89 -7.16
N ALA A 664 -21.97 11.84 -7.76
CA ALA A 664 -22.60 13.06 -8.31
C ALA A 664 -23.63 12.74 -9.40
N ASP A 665 -23.37 11.73 -10.23
CA ASP A 665 -24.34 11.28 -11.25
C ASP A 665 -25.53 10.53 -10.67
N LEU A 666 -25.34 9.79 -9.57
CA LEU A 666 -26.39 9.04 -8.87
C LEU A 666 -27.26 9.93 -7.99
N TRP A 667 -26.75 11.06 -7.52
CA TRP A 667 -27.41 11.92 -6.53
C TRP A 667 -28.84 12.32 -6.89
N PRO A 668 -29.17 12.75 -8.13
CA PRO A 668 -30.54 13.12 -8.49
C PRO A 668 -31.56 11.98 -8.36
N LEU A 669 -31.09 10.72 -8.51
CA LEU A 669 -31.93 9.53 -8.35
C LEU A 669 -32.11 9.17 -6.88
N LEU A 670 -31.09 9.38 -6.05
CA LEU A 670 -31.13 9.20 -4.60
C LEU A 670 -32.03 10.25 -3.94
N GLU A 671 -31.84 11.51 -4.27
CA GLU A 671 -32.65 12.63 -3.77
C GLU A 671 -34.14 12.47 -4.19
N GLY A 672 -34.39 11.91 -5.38
CA GLY A 672 -35.72 11.65 -5.88
C GLY A 672 -36.40 10.40 -5.36
N HIS A 673 -35.75 9.63 -4.44
CA HIS A 673 -36.22 8.34 -3.90
C HIS A 673 -36.65 7.32 -4.96
N ASN A 674 -35.95 7.29 -6.11
CA ASN A 674 -36.31 6.43 -7.25
C ASN A 674 -35.61 5.05 -7.16
N LEU A 675 -34.69 4.86 -6.22
CA LEU A 675 -33.90 3.64 -6.09
C LEU A 675 -34.14 2.97 -4.74
N SER A 676 -34.24 1.66 -4.75
CA SER A 676 -34.34 0.81 -3.56
C SER A 676 -33.06 0.00 -3.32
N ILE A 677 -32.33 -0.30 -4.38
CA ILE A 677 -31.06 -1.03 -4.34
C ILE A 677 -30.07 -0.29 -5.24
N ILE A 678 -28.89 -0.01 -4.69
CA ILE A 678 -27.84 0.71 -5.39
C ILE A 678 -26.50 0.06 -5.11
N GLY A 679 -25.64 -0.03 -6.12
CA GLY A 679 -24.29 -0.58 -6.02
C GLY A 679 -23.44 -0.12 -7.18
N GLY A 680 -22.43 -0.93 -7.51
CA GLY A 680 -21.53 -0.69 -8.63
C GLY A 680 -21.37 -1.90 -9.53
N CYS A 681 -20.94 -1.68 -10.77
CA CYS A 681 -20.60 -2.73 -11.73
C CYS A 681 -19.15 -2.52 -12.20
N CYS A 682 -18.84 -2.76 -13.48
CA CYS A 682 -17.49 -2.69 -14.03
C CYS A 682 -16.78 -1.35 -13.70
N GLY A 683 -15.52 -1.44 -13.29
CA GLY A 683 -14.70 -0.29 -12.91
C GLY A 683 -14.93 0.23 -11.50
N THR A 684 -15.95 -0.26 -10.77
CA THR A 684 -16.17 0.15 -9.39
C THR A 684 -15.35 -0.70 -8.40
N THR A 685 -14.90 -0.07 -7.33
CA THR A 685 -14.10 -0.65 -6.25
C THR A 685 -14.80 -0.42 -4.91
N ASP A 686 -14.22 -0.94 -3.83
CA ASP A 686 -14.66 -0.67 -2.46
C ASP A 686 -14.74 0.82 -2.13
N ALA A 687 -13.83 1.65 -2.67
CA ALA A 687 -13.90 3.11 -2.52
C ALA A 687 -15.18 3.72 -3.12
N HIS A 688 -15.63 3.22 -4.28
CA HIS A 688 -16.89 3.65 -4.87
C HIS A 688 -18.07 3.24 -3.99
N ILE A 689 -18.11 1.99 -3.52
CA ILE A 689 -19.16 1.47 -2.66
C ILE A 689 -19.22 2.21 -1.33
N ARG A 690 -18.07 2.50 -0.73
CA ARG A 690 -17.97 3.29 0.51
C ARG A 690 -18.59 4.67 0.35
N LEU A 691 -18.29 5.36 -0.75
CA LEU A 691 -18.81 6.71 -0.98
C LEU A 691 -20.30 6.70 -1.33
N ILE A 692 -20.77 5.71 -2.10
CA ILE A 692 -22.20 5.49 -2.34
C ILE A 692 -22.91 5.22 -1.01
N GLY A 693 -22.33 4.38 -0.15
CA GLY A 693 -22.83 4.09 1.20
C GLY A 693 -23.02 5.35 2.05
N GLN A 694 -22.03 6.23 2.05
CA GLN A 694 -22.12 7.53 2.72
C GLN A 694 -23.20 8.43 2.12
N ALA A 695 -23.38 8.41 0.81
CA ALA A 695 -24.41 9.20 0.12
C ALA A 695 -25.83 8.72 0.40
N ILE A 696 -26.04 7.44 0.67
CA ILE A 696 -27.38 6.89 0.97
C ILE A 696 -27.75 7.00 2.47
N GLU A 697 -26.81 7.17 3.39
CA GLU A 697 -27.10 7.26 4.83
C GLU A 697 -28.19 8.29 5.18
N PRO A 698 -28.21 9.50 4.62
CA PRO A 698 -29.27 10.47 4.89
C PRO A 698 -30.65 10.05 4.41
N VAL A 699 -30.73 9.12 3.44
CA VAL A 699 -32.00 8.65 2.85
C VAL A 699 -32.44 7.28 3.36
N LYS A 700 -31.58 6.54 4.07
CA LYS A 700 -31.87 5.21 4.64
C LYS A 700 -33.03 5.19 5.64
N GLY A 701 -33.36 6.28 6.28
CA GLY A 701 -34.47 6.38 7.26
C GLY A 701 -35.79 6.92 6.69
N LEU A 702 -35.82 7.27 5.39
CA LEU A 702 -37.02 7.87 4.80
C LEU A 702 -37.86 6.76 4.14
N ARG A 703 -39.12 6.57 4.63
CA ARG A 703 -40.06 5.62 4.07
C ARG A 703 -40.34 5.92 2.59
N LEU A 704 -40.22 4.93 1.74
CA LEU A 704 -40.59 4.98 0.32
C LEU A 704 -42.12 5.10 0.06
N SER A 705 -42.93 5.19 1.13
CA SER A 705 -44.36 5.33 1.09
C SER A 705 -44.76 6.73 1.55
N ALA A 706 -44.70 7.69 0.66
CA ALA A 706 -45.67 8.80 0.58
C ALA A 706 -45.16 9.85 -0.42
N LEU A 707 -45.78 9.94 -1.54
CA LEU A 707 -45.91 11.14 -2.31
C LEU A 707 -46.52 12.24 -1.43
N ASP A 708 -45.69 13.04 -0.78
CA ASP A 708 -46.06 14.37 -0.28
C ASP A 708 -44.87 15.28 -0.27
N TYR A 709 -44.91 16.22 -1.16
CA TYR A 709 -43.96 17.32 -1.27
C TYR A 709 -44.12 18.27 -0.11
N THR A 710 -43.20 18.26 0.85
CA THR A 710 -42.92 19.47 1.63
C THR A 710 -41.42 19.55 1.99
N SER A 711 -40.84 20.63 1.55
CA SER A 711 -39.47 21.04 1.70
C SER A 711 -39.06 21.25 3.17
N SER A 712 -38.07 20.51 3.66
CA SER A 712 -37.14 21.01 4.68
C SER A 712 -35.93 20.09 4.77
N GLY A 713 -34.89 20.38 4.01
CA GLY A 713 -33.60 19.67 4.05
C GLY A 713 -32.79 20.09 5.27
N THR A 714 -32.29 19.11 5.99
CA THR A 714 -31.36 19.27 7.10
C THR A 714 -29.97 19.70 6.63
N GLY A 715 -29.21 20.39 7.49
CA GLY A 715 -27.95 21.06 7.16
C GLY A 715 -26.84 20.17 6.59
N GLU A 716 -26.91 18.83 6.74
CA GLU A 716 -25.91 17.87 6.22
C GLU A 716 -26.05 17.62 4.72
N VAL A 717 -27.27 17.57 4.20
CA VAL A 717 -27.54 17.47 2.76
C VAL A 717 -26.99 18.70 2.02
N ARG A 718 -26.99 19.84 2.68
CA ARG A 718 -26.43 21.10 2.14
C ARG A 718 -24.90 21.10 2.09
N LYS A 719 -24.24 20.36 3.00
CA LYS A 719 -22.78 20.19 3.04
C LYS A 719 -22.29 19.29 1.91
N LEU A 720 -23.00 18.20 1.65
CA LEU A 720 -22.70 17.29 0.54
C LEU A 720 -22.97 17.96 -0.83
N LYS A 721 -24.05 18.72 -0.93
CA LYS A 721 -24.39 19.47 -2.15
C LYS A 721 -23.33 20.55 -2.48
N ASN A 722 -22.71 21.15 -1.46
CA ASN A 722 -21.64 22.14 -1.64
C ASN A 722 -20.30 21.50 -2.03
N LEU A 723 -20.00 20.29 -1.56
CA LEU A 723 -18.82 19.52 -2.00
C LEU A 723 -18.95 19.07 -3.46
N LEU A 724 -20.13 18.65 -3.88
CA LEU A 724 -20.41 18.15 -5.25
C LEU A 724 -20.60 19.28 -6.28
N SER A 725 -20.82 20.54 -5.84
CA SER A 725 -21.02 21.68 -6.74
C SER A 725 -19.75 22.48 -7.06
N GLN A 726 -18.60 22.15 -6.47
CA GLN A 726 -17.33 22.85 -6.71
C GLN A 726 -16.49 22.27 -7.87
N GLU A 727 -16.84 21.11 -8.42
CA GLU A 727 -16.13 20.51 -9.55
C GLU A 727 -16.93 20.50 -10.87
N GLY A 728 -17.47 21.62 -11.23
CA GLY A 728 -18.24 21.76 -12.47
C GLY A 728 -17.94 23.01 -13.26
N SER A 729 -16.73 23.18 -13.79
CA SER A 729 -16.50 23.91 -15.04
C SER A 729 -15.03 24.02 -15.41
N SER A 730 -14.58 23.23 -16.34
CA SER A 730 -13.64 23.59 -17.41
C SER A 730 -13.52 22.45 -18.41
N SER A 731 -14.46 22.38 -19.33
CA SER A 731 -14.27 21.62 -20.55
C SER A 731 -13.48 22.46 -21.54
N VAL A 732 -12.18 22.25 -21.66
CA VAL A 732 -11.42 22.70 -22.83
C VAL A 732 -11.51 21.60 -23.87
N LYS A 733 -12.25 21.87 -24.92
CA LYS A 733 -12.26 21.06 -26.15
C LYS A 733 -10.94 21.24 -26.88
N LEU A 734 -10.19 20.15 -27.01
CA LEU A 734 -9.13 20.04 -28.00
C LEU A 734 -9.71 19.55 -29.32
N PRO A 735 -9.39 20.17 -30.46
CA PRO A 735 -9.80 19.66 -31.76
C PRO A 735 -8.86 18.56 -32.22
N LEU A 736 -9.39 17.40 -32.46
CA LEU A 736 -8.77 16.33 -33.23
C LEU A 736 -8.91 16.65 -34.73
N ASN A 737 -7.77 16.81 -35.41
CA ASN A 737 -7.73 16.55 -36.84
C ASN A 737 -6.42 15.85 -37.20
N PRO A 738 -6.45 14.72 -37.89
CA PRO A 738 -5.26 14.04 -38.33
C PRO A 738 -4.95 14.38 -39.79
N SER A 739 -3.80 14.99 -40.02
CA SER A 739 -3.11 14.80 -41.32
C SER A 739 -1.70 15.37 -41.31
N SER A 740 -0.77 14.49 -41.61
CA SER A 740 0.39 14.69 -42.46
C SER A 740 1.59 15.48 -41.97
N SER A 741 2.72 14.92 -42.26
CA SER A 741 4.10 15.39 -42.26
C SER A 741 4.82 15.36 -40.91
N VAL A 742 5.86 14.53 -40.86
CA VAL A 742 6.92 14.56 -39.83
C VAL A 742 7.69 15.86 -40.01
N GLU A 743 7.21 16.94 -39.39
CA GLU A 743 8.01 18.13 -39.15
C GLU A 743 9.01 17.80 -38.02
N GLN A 744 10.27 18.18 -38.18
CA GLN A 744 11.24 18.08 -37.09
C GLN A 744 10.74 18.93 -35.92
N PRO A 745 10.84 18.42 -34.68
CA PRO A 745 10.36 19.14 -33.50
C PRO A 745 11.05 20.51 -33.41
N THR A 746 10.29 21.53 -33.09
CA THR A 746 10.78 22.91 -32.88
C THR A 746 11.85 22.95 -31.79
N ALA A 747 12.68 24.01 -31.75
CA ALA A 747 13.66 24.17 -30.67
C ALA A 747 12.98 24.20 -29.28
N ALA A 748 11.78 24.79 -29.20
CA ALA A 748 10.97 24.80 -27.97
C ALA A 748 10.51 23.39 -27.55
N GLU A 749 10.05 22.57 -28.48
CA GLU A 749 9.67 21.18 -28.22
C GLU A 749 10.88 20.31 -27.84
N ARG A 750 12.04 20.52 -28.46
CA ARG A 750 13.27 19.84 -28.06
C ARG A 750 13.70 20.23 -26.64
N LEU A 751 13.55 21.51 -26.27
CA LEU A 751 13.79 21.97 -24.90
C LEU A 751 12.87 21.22 -23.89
N PHE A 752 11.58 21.13 -24.18
CA PHE A 752 10.63 20.38 -23.37
C PHE A 752 11.09 18.92 -23.19
N GLN A 753 11.40 18.23 -24.29
CA GLN A 753 11.85 16.83 -24.24
C GLN A 753 13.20 16.67 -23.54
N ALA A 754 14.12 17.58 -23.71
CA ALA A 754 15.42 17.53 -23.06
C ALA A 754 15.29 17.66 -21.53
N ILE A 755 14.42 18.55 -21.04
CA ILE A 755 14.14 18.68 -19.62
C ILE A 755 13.40 17.45 -19.10
N LEU A 756 12.36 17.00 -19.81
CA LEU A 756 11.59 15.81 -19.44
C LEU A 756 12.45 14.56 -19.29
N ASN A 757 13.48 14.44 -20.13
CA ASN A 757 14.43 13.32 -20.14
C ASN A 757 15.72 13.59 -19.32
N GLY A 758 15.80 14.72 -18.62
CA GLY A 758 16.92 15.06 -17.75
C GLY A 758 18.24 15.37 -18.44
N LYS A 759 18.24 15.76 -19.72
CA LYS A 759 19.43 15.95 -20.55
C LYS A 759 19.89 17.41 -20.57
N SER A 760 20.78 17.76 -19.66
CA SER A 760 21.21 19.13 -19.44
C SER A 760 21.87 19.79 -20.69
N ASP A 761 22.75 19.07 -21.42
CA ASP A 761 23.44 19.61 -22.59
C ASP A 761 22.47 19.84 -23.76
N GLU A 762 21.51 18.89 -23.95
CA GLU A 762 20.47 19.03 -24.98
C GLU A 762 19.52 20.19 -24.64
N ALA A 763 19.17 20.35 -23.35
CA ALA A 763 18.35 21.47 -22.89
C ALA A 763 19.04 22.82 -23.12
N ALA A 764 20.34 22.92 -22.81
CA ALA A 764 21.13 24.12 -23.08
C ALA A 764 21.22 24.41 -24.57
N ALA A 765 21.47 23.39 -25.41
CA ALA A 765 21.54 23.53 -26.87
C ALA A 765 20.20 24.00 -27.46
N ALA A 766 19.08 23.33 -27.08
CA ALA A 766 17.73 23.68 -27.52
C ALA A 766 17.31 25.09 -27.07
N THR A 767 17.71 25.50 -25.86
CA THR A 767 17.49 26.88 -25.38
C THR A 767 18.19 27.91 -26.24
N ASN A 768 19.48 27.67 -26.58
CA ASN A 768 20.22 28.57 -27.44
C ASN A 768 19.63 28.68 -28.86
N GLU A 769 19.11 27.59 -29.41
CA GLU A 769 18.41 27.58 -30.69
C GLU A 769 17.07 28.32 -30.62
N ALA A 770 16.27 28.09 -29.58
CA ALA A 770 15.01 28.80 -29.39
C ALA A 770 15.18 30.32 -29.24
N ILE A 771 16.26 30.75 -28.59
CA ILE A 771 16.65 32.16 -28.53
C ILE A 771 16.94 32.72 -29.94
N LYS A 772 17.65 31.96 -30.78
CA LYS A 772 17.92 32.37 -32.18
C LYS A 772 16.67 32.40 -33.05
N GLU A 773 15.68 31.58 -32.76
CA GLU A 773 14.34 31.57 -33.36
C GLU A 773 13.47 32.73 -32.86
N SER A 774 14.02 33.63 -32.03
CA SER A 774 13.33 34.81 -31.47
C SER A 774 12.14 34.47 -30.55
N ILE A 775 12.14 33.28 -29.93
CA ILE A 775 11.19 32.93 -28.89
C ILE A 775 11.56 33.67 -27.61
N THR A 776 10.63 34.32 -26.99
CA THR A 776 10.97 35.12 -25.80
C THR A 776 11.38 34.21 -24.63
N PRO A 777 12.36 34.63 -23.79
CA PRO A 777 12.72 33.87 -22.59
C PRO A 777 11.54 33.54 -21.72
N GLN A 778 10.56 34.41 -21.60
CA GLN A 778 9.35 34.22 -20.77
C GLN A 778 8.43 33.12 -21.35
N ASP A 779 8.30 33.05 -22.67
CA ASP A 779 7.53 32.02 -23.37
C ASP A 779 8.18 30.63 -23.24
N LEU A 780 9.51 30.55 -23.27
CA LEU A 780 10.25 29.33 -23.04
C LEU A 780 10.05 28.82 -21.60
N ILE A 781 10.17 29.72 -20.61
CA ILE A 781 10.01 29.35 -19.21
C ILE A 781 8.57 28.89 -18.96
N ASN A 782 7.57 29.66 -19.30
CA ASN A 782 6.17 29.37 -18.99
C ASN A 782 5.58 28.27 -19.88
N GLY A 783 5.93 28.26 -21.18
CA GLY A 783 5.34 27.37 -22.18
C GLY A 783 5.96 25.96 -22.20
N GLN A 784 7.26 25.84 -21.96
CA GLN A 784 7.98 24.58 -22.14
C GLN A 784 8.63 24.06 -20.86
N MET A 785 9.39 24.91 -20.16
CA MET A 785 10.22 24.47 -19.06
C MET A 785 9.37 24.10 -17.82
N ILE A 786 8.43 24.97 -17.42
CA ILE A 786 7.51 24.69 -16.30
C ILE A 786 6.62 23.50 -16.63
N ARG A 787 6.16 23.38 -17.88
CA ARG A 787 5.32 22.26 -18.30
C ARG A 787 6.08 20.93 -18.26
N ALA A 788 7.38 20.91 -18.66
CA ALA A 788 8.21 19.73 -18.58
C ALA A 788 8.39 19.28 -17.12
N MET A 789 8.69 20.20 -16.20
CA MET A 789 8.83 19.88 -14.78
C MET A 789 7.51 19.40 -14.15
N SER A 790 6.37 19.98 -14.55
CA SER A 790 5.05 19.53 -14.11
C SER A 790 4.76 18.11 -14.60
N GLU A 791 5.13 17.78 -15.84
CA GLU A 791 4.98 16.42 -16.39
C GLU A 791 5.88 15.41 -15.66
N VAL A 792 7.14 15.76 -15.36
CA VAL A 792 8.03 14.91 -14.56
C VAL A 792 7.46 14.69 -13.17
N GLY A 793 6.95 15.74 -12.52
CA GLY A 793 6.31 15.68 -11.22
C GLY A 793 5.06 14.78 -11.24
N GLN A 794 4.23 14.85 -12.28
CA GLN A 794 3.08 13.98 -12.45
C GLN A 794 3.49 12.53 -12.65
N ARG A 795 4.51 12.26 -13.48
CA ARG A 795 5.05 10.90 -13.65
C ARG A 795 5.60 10.32 -12.36
N PHE A 796 6.19 11.15 -11.53
CA PHE A 796 6.66 10.74 -10.20
C PHE A 796 5.49 10.33 -9.29
N GLN A 797 4.42 11.13 -9.25
CA GLN A 797 3.19 10.79 -8.50
C GLN A 797 2.52 9.51 -9.02
N ASP A 798 2.55 9.30 -10.33
CA ASP A 798 2.00 8.11 -10.98
C ASP A 798 2.91 6.86 -10.83
N GLY A 799 4.05 6.95 -10.13
CA GLY A 799 5.03 5.86 -10.03
C GLY A 799 5.78 5.54 -11.34
N LYS A 800 5.70 6.42 -12.33
CA LYS A 800 6.35 6.26 -13.66
C LYS A 800 7.71 6.96 -13.76
N ALA A 801 8.11 7.71 -12.76
CA ALA A 801 9.42 8.32 -12.61
C ALA A 801 9.86 8.19 -11.14
N PHE A 802 11.16 8.19 -10.90
CA PHE A 802 11.75 8.06 -9.58
C PHE A 802 12.65 9.26 -9.28
N VAL A 803 13.16 9.35 -8.04
CA VAL A 803 13.93 10.52 -7.60
C VAL A 803 15.11 10.85 -8.51
N PRO A 804 15.89 9.89 -9.05
CA PRO A 804 16.97 10.20 -10.00
C PRO A 804 16.50 10.99 -11.23
N GLN A 805 15.36 10.61 -11.83
CA GLN A 805 14.81 11.31 -13.00
C GLN A 805 14.35 12.73 -12.66
N LEU A 806 13.78 12.92 -11.47
CA LEU A 806 13.41 14.26 -10.98
C LEU A 806 14.62 15.19 -10.84
N LEU A 807 15.69 14.68 -10.21
CA LEU A 807 16.95 15.42 -10.03
C LEU A 807 17.60 15.76 -11.36
N MET A 808 17.60 14.84 -12.31
CA MET A 808 18.14 15.06 -13.66
C MET A 808 17.33 16.11 -14.43
N ALA A 809 16.01 16.06 -14.38
CA ALA A 809 15.13 17.07 -14.99
C ALA A 809 15.35 18.46 -14.37
N GLY A 810 15.48 18.55 -13.04
CA GLY A 810 15.82 19.80 -12.34
C GLY A 810 17.16 20.39 -12.78
N ARG A 811 18.18 19.54 -12.98
CA ARG A 811 19.50 19.98 -13.53
C ARG A 811 19.39 20.47 -14.97
N ALA A 812 18.64 19.77 -15.82
CA ALA A 812 18.41 20.20 -17.21
C ALA A 812 17.65 21.54 -17.27
N MET A 813 16.65 21.72 -16.42
CA MET A 813 15.94 22.99 -16.24
C MET A 813 16.88 24.10 -15.80
N LYS A 814 17.75 23.86 -14.83
CA LYS A 814 18.72 24.84 -14.31
C LYS A 814 19.71 25.27 -15.41
N ALA A 815 20.25 24.31 -16.20
CA ALA A 815 21.14 24.61 -17.30
C ALA A 815 20.50 25.53 -18.37
N ALA A 816 19.24 25.31 -18.69
CA ALA A 816 18.45 26.15 -19.57
C ALA A 816 18.19 27.55 -18.98
N LEU A 817 17.83 27.64 -17.70
CA LEU A 817 17.58 28.91 -17.00
C LEU A 817 18.82 29.80 -16.91
N GLU A 818 20.01 29.23 -16.70
CA GLU A 818 21.26 29.99 -16.65
C GLU A 818 21.53 30.74 -17.93
N LEU A 819 21.14 30.18 -19.08
CA LEU A 819 21.25 30.84 -20.40
C LEU A 819 20.22 31.97 -20.63
N LEU A 820 19.05 31.84 -20.01
CA LEU A 820 17.97 32.81 -20.12
C LEU A 820 18.10 33.99 -19.15
N LYS A 821 18.70 33.78 -17.96
CA LYS A 821 18.91 34.83 -16.93
C LYS A 821 19.51 36.13 -17.45
N PRO A 822 20.58 36.15 -18.29
CA PRO A 822 21.16 37.40 -18.81
C PRO A 822 20.23 38.19 -19.75
N LEU A 823 19.30 37.47 -20.42
CA LEU A 823 18.36 38.05 -21.39
C LEU A 823 17.13 38.65 -20.71
N LEU A 824 16.91 38.29 -19.45
CA LEU A 824 15.81 38.77 -18.61
C LEU A 824 16.19 40.00 -17.77
N SER A 825 17.47 40.39 -17.77
CA SER A 825 18.00 41.54 -17.01
C SER A 825 17.56 42.88 -17.58
N GLY A 826 16.26 43.14 -17.60
CA GLY A 826 15.63 44.44 -18.03
C GLY A 826 14.21 44.61 -17.57
N THR A 827 13.59 43.56 -17.01
CA THR A 827 12.26 43.58 -16.42
C THR A 827 12.35 42.98 -15.01
N SER A 828 11.75 43.62 -14.02
CA SER A 828 11.78 43.28 -12.62
C SER A 828 11.58 41.78 -12.33
N SER A 829 12.54 41.22 -11.57
CA SER A 829 12.59 39.88 -10.92
C SER A 829 12.11 38.68 -11.73
N THR A 830 13.10 37.89 -12.20
CA THR A 830 12.92 36.63 -12.95
C THR A 830 12.62 35.42 -12.09
N SER A 831 12.68 35.53 -10.76
CA SER A 831 12.35 34.48 -9.81
C SER A 831 10.85 34.48 -9.50
N LEU A 832 10.25 33.27 -9.41
CA LEU A 832 8.88 33.12 -8.93
C LEU A 832 8.74 33.54 -7.46
N GLY A 833 9.84 33.66 -6.72
CA GLY A 833 9.92 34.06 -5.33
C GLY A 833 11.16 33.49 -4.69
N LYS A 834 11.53 34.03 -3.54
CA LYS A 834 12.66 33.54 -2.75
C LYS A 834 12.19 32.65 -1.62
N VAL A 835 12.78 31.48 -1.50
CA VAL A 835 12.44 30.48 -0.49
C VAL A 835 13.65 30.19 0.39
N VAL A 836 13.45 30.22 1.70
CA VAL A 836 14.41 29.63 2.66
C VAL A 836 13.83 28.30 3.12
N ILE A 837 14.62 27.22 3.07
CA ILE A 837 14.19 25.88 3.47
C ILE A 837 15.20 25.25 4.44
N GLY A 838 14.70 24.60 5.50
CA GLY A 838 15.50 23.88 6.48
C GLY A 838 14.73 22.78 7.20
N THR A 839 15.45 21.79 7.74
CA THR A 839 14.90 20.80 8.65
C THR A 839 15.03 21.31 10.09
N VAL A 840 13.95 21.19 10.86
CA VAL A 840 13.88 21.77 12.22
C VAL A 840 14.87 21.09 13.19
N LYS A 841 15.10 21.75 14.33
CA LYS A 841 16.02 21.30 15.38
C LYS A 841 15.69 19.87 15.85
N GLY A 842 16.76 19.08 16.08
CA GLY A 842 16.65 17.69 16.50
C GLY A 842 16.33 16.70 15.38
N ASP A 843 16.14 17.20 14.15
CA ASP A 843 15.82 16.38 12.99
C ASP A 843 16.94 16.50 11.95
N LEU A 844 17.55 15.37 11.61
CA LEU A 844 18.69 15.30 10.69
C LEU A 844 18.32 14.76 9.30
N HIS A 845 17.05 14.51 9.06
CA HIS A 845 16.57 14.02 7.76
C HIS A 845 16.61 15.14 6.73
N ASP A 846 17.27 14.90 5.61
CA ASP A 846 17.49 15.89 4.57
C ASP A 846 16.85 15.54 3.20
N ILE A 847 16.56 14.26 2.96
CA ILE A 847 16.14 13.74 1.66
C ILE A 847 14.87 14.44 1.15
N GLY A 848 13.79 14.40 1.93
CA GLY A 848 12.52 15.03 1.56
C GLY A 848 12.66 16.54 1.37
N LYS A 849 13.39 17.20 2.27
CA LYS A 849 13.70 18.62 2.19
C LYS A 849 14.52 18.98 0.94
N ASN A 850 15.56 18.20 0.62
CA ASN A 850 16.41 18.43 -0.54
C ASN A 850 15.64 18.23 -1.85
N LEU A 851 14.76 17.25 -1.88
CA LEU A 851 13.85 17.03 -3.00
C LEU A 851 12.90 18.22 -3.22
N VAL A 852 12.28 18.73 -2.16
CA VAL A 852 11.43 19.94 -2.21
C VAL A 852 12.26 21.14 -2.69
N ALA A 853 13.47 21.33 -2.16
CA ALA A 853 14.38 22.40 -2.59
C ALA A 853 14.68 22.33 -4.09
N SER A 854 15.07 21.15 -4.58
CA SER A 854 15.38 20.93 -6.01
C SER A 854 14.17 21.15 -6.93
N MET A 855 12.98 20.74 -6.49
CA MET A 855 11.74 20.96 -7.23
C MET A 855 11.37 22.45 -7.31
N LEU A 856 11.51 23.18 -6.20
CA LEU A 856 11.27 24.61 -6.16
C LEU A 856 12.28 25.37 -7.04
N GLU A 857 13.60 25.03 -6.95
CA GLU A 857 14.64 25.57 -7.85
C GLU A 857 14.33 25.28 -9.34
N GLY A 858 13.99 24.01 -9.64
CA GLY A 858 13.62 23.60 -10.99
C GLY A 858 12.38 24.32 -11.52
N CYS A 859 11.46 24.75 -10.67
CA CYS A 859 10.28 25.52 -11.04
C CYS A 859 10.51 27.05 -11.04
N GLY A 860 11.74 27.54 -10.83
CA GLY A 860 12.11 28.94 -10.96
C GLY A 860 12.06 29.77 -9.68
N PHE A 861 12.04 29.13 -8.51
CA PHE A 861 12.23 29.81 -7.23
C PHE A 861 13.73 30.01 -6.94
N ASP A 862 14.09 31.06 -6.20
CA ASP A 862 15.42 31.28 -5.64
C ASP A 862 15.47 30.62 -4.26
N VAL A 863 16.07 29.43 -4.15
CA VAL A 863 16.04 28.62 -2.93
C VAL A 863 17.34 28.74 -2.15
N VAL A 864 17.21 29.03 -0.85
CA VAL A 864 18.32 29.05 0.12
C VAL A 864 18.09 27.90 1.09
N ASN A 865 18.82 26.80 0.90
CA ASN A 865 18.80 25.66 1.80
C ASN A 865 19.75 25.93 2.98
N ILE A 866 19.22 25.97 4.20
CA ILE A 866 19.97 26.27 5.43
C ILE A 866 20.35 25.04 6.23
N GLY A 867 20.13 23.83 5.66
CA GLY A 867 20.60 22.56 6.22
C GLY A 867 19.56 21.83 7.07
N ILE A 868 20.09 21.05 8.00
CA ILE A 868 19.36 20.19 8.95
C ILE A 868 19.63 20.63 10.38
N ASP A 869 18.87 20.13 11.35
CA ASP A 869 19.02 20.47 12.77
C ASP A 869 19.02 22.00 13.01
N VAL A 870 18.15 22.70 12.33
CA VAL A 870 18.16 24.17 12.31
C VAL A 870 17.38 24.71 13.49
N SER A 871 18.07 25.47 14.37
CA SER A 871 17.44 26.12 15.52
C SER A 871 16.50 27.25 15.09
N ALA A 872 15.53 27.62 15.94
CA ALA A 872 14.63 28.72 15.69
C ALA A 872 15.39 30.04 15.46
N ASP A 873 16.46 30.29 16.21
CA ASP A 873 17.29 31.50 16.02
C ASP A 873 17.95 31.52 14.64
N THR A 874 18.44 30.36 14.15
CA THR A 874 19.04 30.23 12.81
C THR A 874 18.03 30.50 11.71
N PHE A 875 16.79 30.00 11.86
CA PHE A 875 15.69 30.32 10.94
C PHE A 875 15.40 31.83 10.92
N ILE A 876 15.34 32.48 12.09
CA ILE A 876 15.12 33.92 12.21
C ILE A 876 16.23 34.72 11.51
N GLU A 877 17.50 34.33 11.74
CA GLU A 877 18.65 34.97 11.08
C GLU A 877 18.58 34.80 9.56
N ALA A 878 18.25 33.61 9.09
CA ALA A 878 18.12 33.30 7.67
C ALA A 878 16.98 34.12 7.02
N VAL A 879 15.84 34.28 7.69
CA VAL A 879 14.73 35.13 7.22
C VAL A 879 15.17 36.60 7.17
N LYS A 880 15.81 37.12 8.20
CA LYS A 880 16.30 38.52 8.22
C LYS A 880 17.36 38.78 7.15
N LYS A 881 18.30 37.85 6.96
CA LYS A 881 19.40 37.97 6.00
C LYS A 881 18.91 37.87 4.55
N ASN A 882 18.05 36.90 4.27
CA ASN A 882 17.68 36.55 2.89
C ASN A 882 16.38 37.22 2.44
N GLN A 883 15.55 37.73 3.36
CA GLN A 883 14.24 38.32 3.11
C GLN A 883 13.38 37.45 2.15
N PRO A 884 13.14 36.18 2.49
CA PRO A 884 12.41 35.29 1.61
C PRO A 884 10.91 35.61 1.59
N ASP A 885 10.28 35.28 0.47
CA ASP A 885 8.82 35.30 0.35
C ASP A 885 8.18 34.14 1.12
N ILE A 886 8.88 32.97 1.14
CA ILE A 886 8.41 31.75 1.82
C ILE A 886 9.54 31.17 2.69
N LEU A 887 9.16 30.77 3.90
CA LEU A 887 9.95 29.92 4.77
C LEU A 887 9.37 28.52 4.77
N CYS A 888 10.15 27.54 4.33
CA CYS A 888 9.78 26.12 4.33
C CYS A 888 10.45 25.40 5.50
N MET A 889 9.68 24.64 6.26
CA MET A 889 10.18 23.80 7.35
C MET A 889 9.83 22.35 7.12
N SER A 890 10.81 21.45 7.33
CA SER A 890 10.66 20.00 7.23
C SER A 890 10.90 19.31 8.57
N ALA A 891 10.10 18.28 8.88
CA ALA A 891 10.31 17.34 9.98
C ALA A 891 9.89 15.93 9.56
N LEU A 892 10.68 14.92 9.94
CA LEU A 892 10.36 13.53 9.67
C LEU A 892 9.93 12.76 10.93
N LEU A 893 10.24 13.26 12.11
CA LEU A 893 9.89 12.63 13.38
C LEU A 893 8.73 13.36 14.06
N THR A 894 7.79 12.60 14.64
CA THR A 894 6.71 13.17 15.47
C THR A 894 7.24 13.96 16.66
N THR A 895 8.39 13.55 17.21
CA THR A 895 9.06 14.22 18.32
C THR A 895 9.66 15.57 17.93
N THR A 896 10.00 15.80 16.66
CA THR A 896 10.63 17.02 16.17
C THR A 896 9.66 18.02 15.53
N MET A 897 8.49 17.57 15.08
CA MET A 897 7.52 18.47 14.44
C MET A 897 7.06 19.62 15.33
N GLY A 898 7.09 19.47 16.67
CA GLY A 898 6.79 20.55 17.62
C GLY A 898 7.70 21.77 17.49
N TYR A 899 8.95 21.60 17.03
CA TYR A 899 9.88 22.71 16.80
C TYR A 899 9.42 23.64 15.65
N MET A 900 8.56 23.19 14.74
CA MET A 900 7.95 24.09 13.74
C MET A 900 7.12 25.20 14.41
N LYS A 901 6.41 24.86 15.48
CA LYS A 901 5.66 25.84 16.28
C LYS A 901 6.60 26.83 16.97
N GLU A 902 7.72 26.33 17.54
CA GLU A 902 8.71 27.22 18.16
C GLU A 902 9.30 28.23 17.18
N VAL A 903 9.55 27.83 15.93
CA VAL A 903 10.04 28.75 14.88
C VAL A 903 8.96 29.80 14.56
N ILE A 904 7.70 29.41 14.44
CA ILE A 904 6.59 30.36 14.17
C ILE A 904 6.47 31.36 15.33
N ASP A 905 6.49 30.88 16.58
CA ASP A 905 6.43 31.74 17.77
C ASP A 905 7.66 32.68 17.86
N ALA A 906 8.84 32.20 17.42
CA ALA A 906 10.02 33.03 17.33
C ALA A 906 9.91 34.11 16.26
N LEU A 907 9.30 33.83 15.09
CA LEU A 907 9.00 34.82 14.07
C LEU A 907 8.04 35.90 14.60
N GLU A 908 7.02 35.51 15.38
CA GLU A 908 6.10 36.45 16.01
C GLU A 908 6.79 37.35 17.03
N LYS A 909 7.58 36.75 17.94
CA LYS A 909 8.37 37.47 18.93
C LYS A 909 9.37 38.45 18.28
N ALA A 910 9.93 38.08 17.14
CA ALA A 910 10.82 38.95 16.37
C ALA A 910 10.08 39.99 15.54
N GLY A 911 8.73 40.00 15.48
CA GLY A 911 7.90 40.94 14.73
C GLY A 911 7.99 40.77 13.20
N ILE A 912 8.42 39.63 12.70
CA ILE A 912 8.64 39.36 11.27
C ILE A 912 7.71 38.28 10.69
N ARG A 913 6.81 37.68 11.49
CA ARG A 913 5.89 36.61 11.04
C ARG A 913 5.05 37.03 9.82
N ASN A 914 4.60 38.28 9.75
CA ASN A 914 3.79 38.81 8.63
C ASN A 914 4.63 39.19 7.39
N GLN A 915 5.96 39.10 7.47
CA GLN A 915 6.85 39.44 6.35
C GLN A 915 7.19 38.22 5.47
N VAL A 916 6.85 37.01 5.93
CA VAL A 916 7.18 35.76 5.25
C VAL A 916 6.00 34.78 5.36
N LYS A 917 5.71 34.08 4.27
CA LYS A 917 4.77 32.96 4.28
C LYS A 917 5.46 31.71 4.84
N VAL A 918 4.80 30.99 5.73
CA VAL A 918 5.34 29.78 6.33
C VAL A 918 4.67 28.56 5.73
N MET A 919 5.46 27.67 5.15
CA MET A 919 5.01 26.40 4.60
C MET A 919 5.70 25.25 5.35
N VAL A 920 4.93 24.21 5.69
CA VAL A 920 5.43 23.04 6.44
C VAL A 920 5.16 21.76 5.69
N GLY A 921 6.01 20.74 5.91
CA GLY A 921 5.85 19.42 5.33
C GLY A 921 6.77 18.40 6.00
N GLY A 922 6.58 17.14 5.62
CA GLY A 922 7.28 15.99 6.17
C GLY A 922 6.32 14.88 6.58
N ALA A 923 6.77 13.64 6.66
CA ALA A 923 5.89 12.47 6.80
C ALA A 923 4.88 12.53 7.97
N PRO A 924 5.23 13.00 9.19
CA PRO A 924 4.27 13.08 10.28
C PRO A 924 3.41 14.35 10.26
N VAL A 925 3.75 15.32 9.39
CA VAL A 925 3.04 16.62 9.33
C VAL A 925 1.73 16.46 8.58
N THR A 926 0.66 17.00 9.14
CA THR A 926 -0.68 16.97 8.54
C THR A 926 -1.22 18.39 8.32
N GLN A 927 -2.24 18.55 7.47
CA GLN A 927 -2.93 19.84 7.31
C GLN A 927 -3.48 20.35 8.66
N GLY A 928 -4.06 19.44 9.46
CA GLY A 928 -4.59 19.81 10.79
C GLY A 928 -3.51 20.38 11.72
N PHE A 929 -2.31 19.78 11.73
CA PHE A 929 -1.18 20.29 12.49
C PHE A 929 -0.68 21.64 11.94
N ALA A 930 -0.59 21.80 10.63
CA ALA A 930 -0.19 23.06 10.00
C ALA A 930 -1.15 24.21 10.39
N ASP A 931 -2.45 23.94 10.39
CA ASP A 931 -3.49 24.90 10.81
C ASP A 931 -3.37 25.23 12.31
N GLU A 932 -3.11 24.23 13.15
CA GLU A 932 -2.94 24.38 14.61
C GLU A 932 -1.75 25.28 14.96
N ILE A 933 -0.62 25.08 14.28
CA ILE A 933 0.60 25.86 14.55
C ILE A 933 0.58 27.26 13.89
N GLY A 934 -0.38 27.53 13.00
CA GLY A 934 -0.52 28.79 12.29
C GLY A 934 0.41 28.93 11.08
N ALA A 935 0.72 27.84 10.38
CA ALA A 935 1.41 27.86 9.10
C ALA A 935 0.47 28.40 8.00
N ASP A 936 1.03 29.02 6.95
CA ASP A 936 0.26 29.55 5.82
C ASP A 936 -0.01 28.46 4.75
N GLY A 937 0.74 27.36 4.75
CA GLY A 937 0.56 26.25 3.81
C GLY A 937 1.19 24.96 4.29
N TYR A 938 0.66 23.86 3.76
CA TYR A 938 1.13 22.49 3.99
C TYR A 938 1.29 21.77 2.67
N SER A 939 2.28 20.91 2.60
CA SER A 939 2.44 19.97 1.46
C SER A 939 2.83 18.58 1.97
N ASP A 940 2.18 17.59 1.42
CA ASP A 940 2.39 16.16 1.69
C ASP A 940 3.50 15.53 0.83
N ASN A 941 3.90 16.22 -0.24
CA ASN A 941 4.94 15.75 -1.16
C ASN A 941 5.63 16.91 -1.89
N ALA A 942 6.75 16.61 -2.56
CA ALA A 942 7.58 17.63 -3.22
C ALA A 942 6.88 18.34 -4.41
N ASN A 943 5.97 17.66 -5.10
CA ASN A 943 5.24 18.26 -6.21
C ASN A 943 4.13 19.20 -5.71
N SER A 944 3.38 18.78 -4.69
CA SER A 944 2.38 19.64 -4.05
C SER A 944 3.03 20.85 -3.39
N ALA A 945 4.27 20.74 -2.88
CA ALA A 945 5.02 21.87 -2.33
C ALA A 945 5.19 23.02 -3.34
N VAL A 946 5.48 22.71 -4.60
CA VAL A 946 5.58 23.72 -5.68
C VAL A 946 4.24 24.39 -5.94
N THR A 947 3.16 23.62 -5.93
CA THR A 947 1.80 24.16 -6.13
C THR A 947 1.40 25.08 -4.98
N VAL A 948 1.63 24.63 -3.73
CA VAL A 948 1.35 25.43 -2.53
C VAL A 948 2.19 26.72 -2.53
N ALA A 949 3.47 26.64 -2.86
CA ALA A 949 4.35 27.81 -2.94
C ALA A 949 3.85 28.84 -3.95
N LYS A 950 3.38 28.41 -5.13
CA LYS A 950 2.78 29.29 -6.15
C LYS A 950 1.46 29.91 -5.64
N GLN A 951 0.62 29.13 -4.97
CA GLN A 951 -0.63 29.61 -4.36
C GLN A 951 -0.37 30.69 -3.31
N LEU A 952 0.58 30.46 -2.40
CA LEU A 952 0.93 31.41 -1.33
C LEU A 952 1.40 32.76 -1.87
N LEU A 953 1.99 32.77 -3.07
CA LEU A 953 2.45 33.99 -3.74
C LEU A 953 1.47 34.53 -4.80
N GLY A 954 0.28 33.92 -4.97
CA GLY A 954 -0.71 34.33 -5.97
C GLY A 954 -0.23 34.19 -7.42
N LYS A 955 0.59 33.15 -7.71
CA LYS A 955 1.25 32.91 -9.01
C LYS A 955 0.78 31.61 -9.67
N LEU A 956 -0.38 31.11 -9.26
CA LEU A 956 -1.08 30.01 -9.93
C LEU A 956 -1.78 30.53 -11.19
#